data_1fec166fc0ea96d09200fc86ac8a36de
#
_entry.id   1fec166fc0ea96d09200fc86ac8a36de
#
_cell.length_a   1.000
_cell.length_b   1.000
_cell.length_c   1.000
_cell.angle_alpha   90.00
_cell.angle_beta   90.00
_cell.angle_gamma   90.00
#
_symmetry.space_group_name_H-M   'P 1'
#
loop_
_entity.id
_entity.type
_entity.pdbx_description
1 polymer ?
#
loop_
_entity_poly.entity_id
_entity_poly.type
_entity_poly.pdbx_seq_one_letter_code
_entity_poly.pdbx_strand_id
1 'polypeptide(L)'
;MSLSQCEITAVLCGLLSFCSLASSTCKDGVCELPAPGAQRQISVFAPVAESAVKPIANAPRLRSLDGKTIAIVGGSFMASVTHPELKRLILAEFPTAKVYLLSEIGSAGPYPRPGVIRREKDAFQQKLRDFKVDAVISGNGGCGLCTPKETGSCIAAEVLGIPSAMIAAPGFVKQAKNTALAAGLPVLRVAEYPGAFASHSHDELIDNTRRVLWPAIKKALTDPIRDSERIENARDDDGLLAGTETELRQTFLDSGWTDGLPIILPTEESVAEFLKFTDLPATHSLGAIPPMQREVTVRHVAINGVMSGCPPEFMPILLAFVECMKSGDFRRTLVSTHAWTPYCWLNGPVARQLGFDCGQGEISEPKNMMLGRFVNLALLNLGGYRVKENRMGSFGYLMPWTLVENEEAALRVGWKPYHLQQGYQLNDSTLSCASAINWGNNLVPATTDAGRIRDLIAWDAVEKQQMAVGSGMPCVYRTFLVTPDVARDLATAYKSKNDLESALVATARNPLGSRAFANYWGNPGSSFDPDRYPVSRHEAQIARTENATDTPTPPWLAWTGFESVETVPVIQEGKNVFLVTGDPARNKELCLPGGGSATAKIVLPEKWNELMKERGYGPLSDFFIKSEVQPDIPRPKVRGYSRPGTRGDFGGMRERRGFRRRNQE
;
A
#
# COMPACT_ATOMS: atom_id res chain seq x y z
N MET A 1 -48.34 41.45 -6.33
CA MET A 1 -48.26 41.15 -7.76
C MET A 1 -48.42 39.63 -7.90
N SER A 2 -49.56 39.16 -8.39
CA SER A 2 -49.86 37.75 -8.56
C SER A 2 -49.30 37.28 -9.91
N LEU A 3 -48.38 36.35 -9.88
CA LEU A 3 -47.91 35.67 -11.10
C LEU A 3 -49.03 34.78 -11.66
N SER A 4 -49.23 34.81 -12.97
CA SER A 4 -50.28 34.06 -13.64
C SER A 4 -50.03 32.54 -13.64
N GLN A 5 -51.08 31.75 -13.67
CA GLN A 5 -51.00 30.27 -13.68
C GLN A 5 -50.14 29.70 -14.84
N CYS A 6 -49.89 30.46 -15.91
CA CYS A 6 -49.01 30.04 -17.02
C CYS A 6 -47.53 30.10 -16.68
N GLU A 7 -47.08 30.98 -15.78
CA GLU A 7 -45.67 31.09 -15.39
C GLU A 7 -45.27 30.02 -14.39
N ILE A 8 -46.21 29.56 -13.56
CA ILE A 8 -45.99 28.43 -12.63
C ILE A 8 -45.81 27.11 -13.38
N THR A 9 -46.51 26.92 -14.50
CA THR A 9 -46.38 25.73 -15.31
C THR A 9 -45.05 25.67 -16.08
N ALA A 10 -44.50 26.81 -16.50
CA ALA A 10 -43.21 26.89 -17.16
C ALA A 10 -42.02 26.60 -16.22
N VAL A 11 -42.09 27.02 -14.96
CA VAL A 11 -41.08 26.74 -13.92
C VAL A 11 -41.12 25.26 -13.48
N LEU A 12 -42.30 24.66 -13.40
CA LEU A 12 -42.43 23.22 -13.11
C LEU A 12 -41.97 22.30 -14.28
N CYS A 13 -42.17 22.72 -15.52
CA CYS A 13 -41.63 21.99 -16.69
C CYS A 13 -40.09 22.12 -16.79
N GLY A 14 -39.48 23.22 -16.38
CA GLY A 14 -38.03 23.40 -16.37
C GLY A 14 -37.31 22.56 -15.31
N LEU A 15 -38.00 22.24 -14.19
CA LEU A 15 -37.44 21.38 -13.13
C LEU A 15 -37.63 19.87 -13.38
N LEU A 16 -38.51 19.50 -14.30
CA LEU A 16 -38.74 18.10 -14.70
C LEU A 16 -37.86 17.61 -15.84
N SER A 17 -37.09 18.49 -16.48
CA SER A 17 -36.15 18.10 -17.56
C SER A 17 -34.85 17.45 -17.08
N PHE A 18 -34.66 17.24 -15.79
CA PHE A 18 -33.55 16.44 -15.22
C PHE A 18 -33.95 15.04 -14.73
N CYS A 19 -35.19 14.63 -14.96
CA CYS A 19 -35.59 13.23 -14.78
C CYS A 19 -35.48 12.48 -16.09
N SER A 20 -34.30 11.88 -16.31
CA SER A 20 -33.95 10.69 -17.09
C SER A 20 -35.01 10.15 -18.10
N LEU A 21 -34.56 9.98 -19.31
CA LEU A 21 -35.03 9.08 -20.34
C LEU A 21 -35.59 7.73 -19.78
N ALA A 22 -36.82 7.75 -19.28
CA ALA A 22 -37.61 6.53 -19.17
C ALA A 22 -38.02 6.17 -20.59
N SER A 23 -37.60 5.01 -21.10
CA SER A 23 -38.09 4.46 -22.34
C SER A 23 -39.58 4.20 -22.20
N SER A 24 -40.41 5.18 -22.55
CA SER A 24 -41.84 5.02 -22.70
C SER A 24 -42.11 4.43 -24.07
N THR A 25 -42.67 3.25 -24.14
CA THR A 25 -43.26 2.72 -25.38
C THR A 25 -44.57 3.44 -25.61
N CYS A 26 -44.55 4.43 -26.49
CA CYS A 26 -45.79 5.08 -26.96
C CYS A 26 -46.42 4.22 -28.09
N LYS A 27 -47.55 3.63 -27.85
CA LYS A 27 -48.46 3.12 -28.90
C LYS A 27 -49.68 4.05 -28.93
N ASP A 28 -50.02 4.53 -30.13
CA ASP A 28 -51.22 5.32 -30.44
C ASP A 28 -51.40 6.63 -29.63
N GLY A 29 -50.29 7.33 -29.31
CA GLY A 29 -50.35 8.67 -28.70
C GLY A 29 -50.66 8.68 -27.20
N VAL A 30 -50.75 7.52 -26.55
CA VAL A 30 -50.88 7.41 -25.08
C VAL A 30 -49.56 6.89 -24.52
N CYS A 31 -48.87 7.68 -23.76
CA CYS A 31 -47.71 7.26 -22.98
C CYS A 31 -48.22 6.66 -21.67
N GLU A 32 -48.18 5.34 -21.54
CA GLU A 32 -48.41 4.70 -20.25
C GLU A 32 -47.21 4.93 -19.33
N LEU A 33 -47.48 5.65 -18.26
CA LEU A 33 -46.52 5.71 -17.14
C LEU A 33 -46.47 4.31 -16.49
N PRO A 34 -45.29 3.80 -16.16
CA PRO A 34 -45.20 2.52 -15.46
C PRO A 34 -46.02 2.59 -14.16
N ALA A 35 -46.73 1.50 -13.84
CA ALA A 35 -47.57 1.41 -12.65
C ALA A 35 -46.78 1.84 -11.40
N PRO A 36 -47.35 2.63 -10.48
CA PRO A 36 -46.71 3.00 -9.23
C PRO A 36 -46.37 1.73 -8.44
N GLY A 37 -45.06 1.39 -8.34
CA GLY A 37 -44.57 0.21 -7.62
C GLY A 37 -43.77 -0.81 -8.45
N ALA A 38 -43.73 -0.75 -9.79
CA ALA A 38 -42.85 -1.59 -10.59
C ALA A 38 -41.40 -1.06 -10.47
N GLN A 39 -40.59 -1.68 -9.63
CA GLN A 39 -39.17 -1.37 -9.56
C GLN A 39 -38.48 -1.77 -10.87
N ARG A 40 -37.81 -0.82 -11.52
CA ARG A 40 -37.14 -1.05 -12.81
C ARG A 40 -36.02 -2.08 -12.61
N GLN A 41 -36.06 -3.16 -13.38
CA GLN A 41 -34.96 -4.11 -13.47
C GLN A 41 -33.84 -3.51 -14.32
N ILE A 42 -32.60 -3.59 -13.82
CA ILE A 42 -31.40 -3.18 -14.54
C ILE A 42 -30.39 -4.32 -14.54
N SER A 43 -29.48 -4.30 -15.50
CA SER A 43 -28.34 -5.25 -15.58
C SER A 43 -27.05 -4.52 -15.33
N VAL A 44 -26.16 -5.13 -14.54
CA VAL A 44 -24.87 -4.56 -14.15
C VAL A 44 -23.79 -5.63 -14.20
N PHE A 45 -22.54 -5.22 -14.43
CA PHE A 45 -21.40 -6.13 -14.40
C PHE A 45 -20.89 -6.36 -12.97
N ALA A 46 -20.43 -7.59 -12.69
CA ALA A 46 -19.66 -7.89 -11.50
C ALA A 46 -18.25 -7.24 -11.60
N PRO A 47 -17.70 -6.68 -10.48
CA PRO A 47 -16.46 -5.90 -10.54
C PRO A 47 -15.18 -6.71 -10.40
N VAL A 48 -15.26 -8.00 -10.21
CA VAL A 48 -14.14 -8.90 -9.89
C VAL A 48 -13.81 -9.83 -11.06
N ALA A 49 -12.54 -10.21 -11.15
CA ALA A 49 -12.03 -11.09 -12.19
C ALA A 49 -11.70 -12.49 -11.66
N GLU A 50 -11.72 -13.48 -12.51
CA GLU A 50 -11.38 -14.87 -12.19
C GLU A 50 -9.89 -15.04 -11.84
N SER A 51 -9.56 -16.13 -11.15
CA SER A 51 -8.16 -16.48 -10.87
C SER A 51 -7.42 -16.88 -12.14
N ALA A 52 -6.27 -16.26 -12.39
CA ALA A 52 -5.37 -16.61 -13.48
C ALA A 52 -4.55 -17.89 -13.21
N VAL A 53 -4.61 -18.42 -11.99
CA VAL A 53 -3.70 -19.49 -11.54
C VAL A 53 -4.38 -20.85 -11.67
N LYS A 54 -3.70 -21.77 -12.36
CA LYS A 54 -4.18 -23.15 -12.47
C LYS A 54 -4.07 -23.87 -11.12
N PRO A 55 -5.07 -24.66 -10.73
CA PRO A 55 -5.03 -25.45 -9.52
C PRO A 55 -3.84 -26.42 -9.48
N ILE A 56 -3.17 -26.48 -8.33
CA ILE A 56 -2.11 -27.43 -8.02
C ILE A 56 -2.74 -28.57 -7.21
N ALA A 57 -2.40 -29.81 -7.56
CA ALA A 57 -2.81 -30.95 -6.75
C ALA A 57 -2.13 -30.90 -5.37
N ASN A 58 -2.89 -31.12 -4.30
CA ASN A 58 -2.29 -31.30 -2.98
C ASN A 58 -1.49 -32.60 -2.92
N ALA A 59 -0.37 -32.57 -2.23
CA ALA A 59 0.44 -33.76 -1.96
C ALA A 59 -0.36 -34.81 -1.15
N PRO A 60 -0.19 -36.12 -1.39
CA PRO A 60 -0.77 -37.16 -0.56
C PRO A 60 -0.31 -37.05 0.88
N ARG A 61 -1.22 -37.23 1.84
CA ARG A 61 -0.85 -37.22 3.28
C ARG A 61 -0.14 -38.52 3.67
N LEU A 62 0.73 -38.43 4.66
CA LEU A 62 1.49 -39.58 5.14
C LEU A 62 0.60 -40.50 5.98
N ARG A 63 0.85 -41.81 5.92
CA ARG A 63 0.15 -42.77 6.81
C ARG A 63 0.68 -42.70 8.25
N SER A 64 1.96 -42.39 8.41
CA SER A 64 2.66 -42.25 9.70
C SER A 64 3.87 -41.35 9.48
N LEU A 65 4.39 -40.77 10.55
CA LEU A 65 5.66 -40.05 10.55
C LEU A 65 6.85 -40.96 10.93
N ASP A 66 6.58 -42.20 11.23
CA ASP A 66 7.63 -43.18 11.57
C ASP A 66 8.58 -43.43 10.39
N GLY A 67 9.88 -43.34 10.63
CA GLY A 67 10.92 -43.46 9.61
C GLY A 67 10.98 -42.30 8.61
N LYS A 68 10.22 -41.21 8.79
CA LYS A 68 10.11 -40.12 7.86
C LYS A 68 11.12 -39.00 8.12
N THR A 69 11.50 -38.32 7.05
CA THR A 69 12.35 -37.12 7.11
C THR A 69 11.47 -35.88 7.09
N ILE A 70 11.54 -35.07 8.14
CA ILE A 70 10.69 -33.89 8.34
C ILE A 70 11.56 -32.64 8.38
N ALA A 71 11.20 -31.62 7.61
CA ALA A 71 11.83 -30.31 7.65
C ALA A 71 10.94 -29.33 8.41
N ILE A 72 11.46 -28.71 9.48
CA ILE A 72 10.81 -27.63 10.20
C ILE A 72 11.49 -26.32 9.81
N VAL A 73 10.79 -25.47 9.08
CA VAL A 73 11.35 -24.29 8.44
C VAL A 73 10.56 -23.03 8.78
N GLY A 74 11.11 -21.88 8.37
CA GLY A 74 10.58 -20.59 8.80
C GLY A 74 11.33 -20.08 10.03
N GLY A 75 11.29 -18.78 10.26
CA GLY A 75 12.10 -18.16 11.31
C GLY A 75 11.41 -16.95 11.96
N SER A 76 10.10 -16.80 11.72
CA SER A 76 9.34 -15.67 12.26
C SER A 76 8.80 -16.00 13.67
N PHE A 77 8.54 -14.99 14.47
CA PHE A 77 7.79 -15.04 15.75
C PHE A 77 8.06 -16.25 16.67
N MET A 78 9.12 -16.18 17.47
CA MET A 78 9.41 -17.19 18.50
C MET A 78 9.58 -18.63 17.94
N ALA A 79 9.85 -18.75 16.63
CA ALA A 79 10.18 -20.03 15.99
C ALA A 79 11.42 -20.67 16.64
N SER A 80 12.33 -19.87 17.19
CA SER A 80 13.48 -20.31 17.98
C SER A 80 13.12 -21.11 19.24
N VAL A 81 11.88 -20.99 19.72
CA VAL A 81 11.34 -21.73 20.88
C VAL A 81 10.46 -22.89 20.41
N THR A 82 9.50 -22.61 19.54
CA THR A 82 8.50 -23.60 19.12
C THR A 82 9.08 -24.70 18.23
N HIS A 83 10.01 -24.39 17.34
CA HIS A 83 10.58 -25.37 16.39
C HIS A 83 11.49 -26.41 17.05
N PRO A 84 12.42 -26.07 17.97
CA PRO A 84 13.16 -27.06 18.73
C PRO A 84 12.27 -27.96 19.58
N GLU A 85 11.20 -27.41 20.18
CA GLU A 85 10.24 -28.20 20.95
C GLU A 85 9.45 -29.16 20.04
N LEU A 86 9.01 -28.72 18.85
CA LEU A 86 8.39 -29.62 17.87
C LEU A 86 9.35 -30.75 17.46
N LYS A 87 10.62 -30.44 17.20
CA LYS A 87 11.64 -31.47 16.91
C LYS A 87 11.74 -32.49 18.03
N ARG A 88 11.78 -32.02 19.29
CA ARG A 88 11.82 -32.89 20.48
C ARG A 88 10.58 -33.80 20.57
N LEU A 89 9.38 -33.24 20.33
CA LEU A 89 8.12 -34.00 20.39
C LEU A 89 8.02 -35.03 19.28
N ILE A 90 8.42 -34.69 18.06
CA ILE A 90 8.45 -35.62 16.91
C ILE A 90 9.36 -36.81 17.21
N LEU A 91 10.59 -36.56 17.67
CA LEU A 91 11.55 -37.61 17.96
C LEU A 91 11.18 -38.45 19.19
N ALA A 92 10.44 -37.87 20.13
CA ALA A 92 9.93 -38.63 21.29
C ALA A 92 8.79 -39.60 20.90
N GLU A 93 7.92 -39.21 19.97
CA GLU A 93 6.80 -40.05 19.51
C GLU A 93 7.23 -40.99 18.35
N PHE A 94 8.14 -40.56 17.51
CA PHE A 94 8.65 -41.30 16.35
C PHE A 94 10.18 -41.34 16.36
N PRO A 95 10.80 -42.23 17.17
CA PRO A 95 12.26 -42.24 17.34
C PRO A 95 13.08 -42.54 16.05
N THR A 96 12.44 -43.14 15.05
CA THR A 96 13.09 -43.43 13.75
C THR A 96 13.00 -42.27 12.75
N ALA A 97 12.23 -41.21 13.07
CA ALA A 97 12.12 -40.03 12.23
C ALA A 97 13.43 -39.23 12.20
N LYS A 98 13.67 -38.51 11.10
CA LYS A 98 14.74 -37.51 10.99
C LYS A 98 14.14 -36.12 10.92
N VAL A 99 14.66 -35.19 11.71
CA VAL A 99 14.12 -33.83 11.75
C VAL A 99 15.23 -32.80 11.54
N TYR A 100 15.09 -32.03 10.47
CA TYR A 100 15.97 -30.92 10.10
C TYR A 100 15.31 -29.58 10.40
N LEU A 101 16.10 -28.61 10.83
CA LEU A 101 15.64 -27.25 11.14
C LEU A 101 16.02 -26.26 10.03
N LEU A 102 15.51 -25.02 10.16
CA LEU A 102 15.74 -23.92 9.20
C LEU A 102 17.23 -23.72 8.86
N SER A 103 18.13 -23.81 9.84
CA SER A 103 19.58 -23.64 9.63
C SER A 103 20.20 -24.65 8.64
N GLU A 104 19.58 -25.84 8.54
CA GLU A 104 20.05 -26.93 7.69
C GLU A 104 19.40 -26.88 6.29
N ILE A 105 18.09 -26.65 6.24
CA ILE A 105 17.28 -26.72 5.02
C ILE A 105 17.07 -25.35 4.36
N GLY A 106 16.94 -24.26 5.14
CA GLY A 106 16.54 -22.96 4.64
C GLY A 106 15.02 -22.82 4.48
N SER A 107 14.59 -21.82 3.72
CA SER A 107 13.16 -21.58 3.41
C SER A 107 13.00 -21.06 1.98
N ALA A 108 11.79 -21.21 1.41
CA ALA A 108 11.49 -20.74 0.05
C ALA A 108 11.29 -19.21 -0.01
N GLY A 109 11.08 -18.54 1.12
CA GLY A 109 10.59 -17.17 1.12
C GLY A 109 9.16 -17.06 0.55
N PRO A 110 8.69 -15.87 0.21
CA PRO A 110 7.38 -15.70 -0.41
C PRO A 110 7.31 -16.44 -1.74
N TYR A 111 6.24 -17.21 -1.97
CA TYR A 111 6.11 -17.97 -3.22
C TYR A 111 6.03 -17.03 -4.43
N PRO A 112 6.77 -17.29 -5.51
CA PRO A 112 6.80 -16.41 -6.67
C PRO A 112 5.47 -16.45 -7.43
N ARG A 113 5.16 -15.31 -8.05
CA ARG A 113 4.05 -15.22 -9.00
C ARG A 113 4.38 -16.02 -10.28
N PRO A 114 3.37 -16.40 -11.07
CA PRO A 114 3.60 -16.94 -12.40
C PRO A 114 4.58 -16.08 -13.22
N GLY A 115 5.55 -16.70 -13.84
CA GLY A 115 6.58 -16.01 -14.63
C GLY A 115 7.72 -15.36 -13.85
N VAL A 116 7.68 -15.35 -12.52
CA VAL A 116 8.76 -14.80 -11.68
C VAL A 116 9.64 -15.92 -11.14
N ILE A 117 10.94 -15.87 -11.44
CA ILE A 117 11.93 -16.81 -10.92
C ILE A 117 12.42 -16.31 -9.55
N ARG A 118 12.44 -17.20 -8.55
CA ARG A 118 13.03 -16.95 -7.24
C ARG A 118 14.06 -18.04 -6.90
N ARG A 119 15.32 -17.62 -6.86
CA ARG A 119 16.43 -18.52 -6.54
C ARG A 119 16.30 -19.18 -5.17
N GLU A 120 15.73 -18.47 -4.18
CA GLU A 120 15.52 -19.00 -2.83
C GLU A 120 14.54 -20.18 -2.84
N LYS A 121 13.44 -20.08 -3.62
CA LYS A 121 12.48 -21.18 -3.78
C LYS A 121 13.14 -22.39 -4.43
N ASP A 122 13.89 -22.18 -5.50
CA ASP A 122 14.53 -23.26 -6.25
C ASP A 122 15.63 -23.95 -5.41
N ALA A 123 16.42 -23.17 -4.67
CA ALA A 123 17.42 -23.67 -3.75
C ALA A 123 16.78 -24.47 -2.59
N PHE A 124 15.65 -23.98 -2.05
CA PHE A 124 14.91 -24.70 -1.02
C PHE A 124 14.36 -26.03 -1.56
N GLN A 125 13.72 -26.03 -2.73
CA GLN A 125 13.20 -27.24 -3.36
C GLN A 125 14.32 -28.26 -3.65
N GLN A 126 15.51 -27.79 -4.06
CA GLN A 126 16.67 -28.68 -4.28
C GLN A 126 17.09 -29.33 -2.96
N LYS A 127 17.19 -28.57 -1.87
CA LYS A 127 17.51 -29.14 -0.55
C LYS A 127 16.46 -30.15 -0.08
N LEU A 128 15.16 -29.91 -0.32
CA LEU A 128 14.13 -30.90 0.02
C LEU A 128 14.38 -32.24 -0.69
N ARG A 129 14.84 -32.22 -1.93
CA ARG A 129 15.22 -33.46 -2.69
C ARG A 129 16.49 -34.08 -2.13
N ASP A 130 17.54 -33.29 -1.91
CA ASP A 130 18.85 -33.77 -1.43
C ASP A 130 18.74 -34.46 -0.08
N PHE A 131 17.94 -33.89 0.83
CA PHE A 131 17.69 -34.45 2.16
C PHE A 131 16.57 -35.50 2.18
N LYS A 132 15.96 -35.78 1.01
CA LYS A 132 14.83 -36.74 0.87
C LYS A 132 13.72 -36.45 1.87
N VAL A 133 13.28 -35.19 1.93
CA VAL A 133 12.25 -34.72 2.86
C VAL A 133 10.89 -35.30 2.49
N ASP A 134 10.21 -35.91 3.46
CA ASP A 134 8.87 -36.50 3.33
C ASP A 134 7.75 -35.54 3.75
N ALA A 135 8.04 -34.56 4.61
CA ALA A 135 7.06 -33.58 5.08
C ALA A 135 7.71 -32.24 5.47
N VAL A 136 6.97 -31.16 5.29
CA VAL A 136 7.42 -29.80 5.68
C VAL A 136 6.46 -29.20 6.70
N ILE A 137 7.03 -28.63 7.76
CA ILE A 137 6.33 -27.79 8.74
C ILE A 137 6.91 -26.38 8.59
N SER A 138 6.10 -25.38 8.37
CA SER A 138 6.58 -23.99 8.22
C SER A 138 5.82 -23.01 9.12
N GLY A 139 6.52 -22.06 9.69
CA GLY A 139 5.94 -21.05 10.58
C GLY A 139 7.02 -20.22 11.28
N ASN A 140 6.66 -19.33 12.18
CA ASN A 140 5.31 -19.04 12.68
C ASN A 140 4.73 -17.82 11.91
N GLY A 141 3.54 -17.95 11.38
CA GLY A 141 2.81 -16.83 10.76
C GLY A 141 2.13 -15.98 11.84
N GLY A 142 2.62 -14.77 12.09
CA GLY A 142 2.10 -13.87 13.11
C GLY A 142 2.05 -12.40 12.68
N CYS A 143 2.28 -12.11 11.40
CA CYS A 143 2.09 -10.77 10.82
C CYS A 143 1.71 -10.85 9.35
N GLY A 144 1.19 -9.74 8.81
CA GLY A 144 0.73 -9.64 7.43
C GLY A 144 1.81 -9.87 6.37
N LEU A 145 3.08 -9.58 6.67
CA LEU A 145 4.22 -9.82 5.77
C LEU A 145 4.86 -11.20 5.98
N CYS A 146 4.92 -11.66 7.23
CA CYS A 146 5.59 -12.92 7.55
C CYS A 146 4.75 -14.13 7.12
N THR A 147 3.43 -14.08 7.31
CA THR A 147 2.54 -15.20 6.98
C THR A 147 2.65 -15.62 5.51
N PRO A 148 2.57 -14.72 4.51
CA PRO A 148 2.80 -15.11 3.10
C PRO A 148 4.20 -15.66 2.84
N LYS A 149 5.22 -15.17 3.56
CA LYS A 149 6.60 -15.66 3.45
C LYS A 149 6.71 -17.11 3.93
N GLU A 150 6.18 -17.41 5.11
CA GLU A 150 6.22 -18.76 5.67
C GLU A 150 5.33 -19.72 4.88
N THR A 151 4.16 -19.29 4.41
CA THR A 151 3.28 -20.06 3.53
C THR A 151 3.99 -20.49 2.23
N GLY A 152 4.92 -19.67 1.72
CA GLY A 152 5.67 -19.96 0.51
C GLY A 152 6.46 -21.28 0.58
N SER A 153 6.98 -21.64 1.75
CA SER A 153 7.69 -22.92 1.94
C SER A 153 6.72 -24.12 1.90
N CYS A 154 5.50 -23.96 2.42
CA CYS A 154 4.46 -24.99 2.30
C CYS A 154 4.06 -25.21 0.83
N ILE A 155 3.80 -24.13 0.10
CA ILE A 155 3.46 -24.21 -1.34
C ILE A 155 4.59 -24.89 -2.13
N ALA A 156 5.84 -24.49 -1.88
CA ALA A 156 7.01 -25.04 -2.56
C ALA A 156 7.19 -26.55 -2.30
N ALA A 157 6.79 -27.05 -1.12
CA ALA A 157 6.79 -28.46 -0.79
C ALA A 157 5.63 -29.22 -1.47
N GLU A 158 4.40 -28.69 -1.36
CA GLU A 158 3.21 -29.31 -1.96
C GLU A 158 3.35 -29.49 -3.49
N VAL A 159 3.96 -28.53 -4.18
CA VAL A 159 4.27 -28.64 -5.62
C VAL A 159 5.21 -29.80 -5.96
N LEU A 160 6.05 -30.22 -5.02
CA LEU A 160 6.92 -31.39 -5.15
C LEU A 160 6.25 -32.72 -4.73
N GLY A 161 4.97 -32.68 -4.35
CA GLY A 161 4.28 -33.86 -3.80
C GLY A 161 4.65 -34.16 -2.34
N ILE A 162 5.23 -33.19 -1.62
CA ILE A 162 5.62 -33.30 -0.21
C ILE A 162 4.53 -32.61 0.64
N PRO A 163 3.80 -33.33 1.51
CA PRO A 163 2.76 -32.75 2.34
C PRO A 163 3.33 -31.72 3.31
N SER A 164 2.54 -30.68 3.57
CA SER A 164 2.97 -29.60 4.44
C SER A 164 1.93 -29.21 5.49
N ALA A 165 2.41 -28.61 6.58
CA ALA A 165 1.61 -27.98 7.61
C ALA A 165 2.14 -26.59 7.92
N MET A 166 1.26 -25.59 7.90
CA MET A 166 1.58 -24.20 8.26
C MET A 166 1.24 -23.96 9.73
N ILE A 167 2.08 -23.20 10.44
CA ILE A 167 1.78 -22.72 11.80
C ILE A 167 1.44 -21.23 11.71
N ALA A 168 0.28 -20.82 12.22
CA ALA A 168 -0.13 -19.42 12.23
C ALA A 168 -0.91 -19.04 13.48
N ALA A 169 -0.80 -17.79 13.91
CA ALA A 169 -1.67 -17.20 14.92
C ALA A 169 -3.10 -17.01 14.39
N PRO A 170 -4.14 -16.92 15.24
CA PRO A 170 -5.57 -16.94 14.84
C PRO A 170 -5.92 -15.94 13.74
N GLY A 171 -5.51 -14.69 13.85
CA GLY A 171 -5.79 -13.64 12.87
C GLY A 171 -5.15 -13.84 11.50
N PHE A 172 -4.25 -14.82 11.32
CA PHE A 172 -3.46 -15.02 10.10
C PHE A 172 -3.76 -16.33 9.36
N VAL A 173 -4.62 -17.18 9.91
CA VAL A 173 -5.02 -18.45 9.28
C VAL A 173 -5.66 -18.22 7.92
N LYS A 174 -6.60 -17.27 7.84
CA LYS A 174 -7.29 -16.93 6.58
C LYS A 174 -6.30 -16.35 5.55
N GLN A 175 -5.37 -15.51 5.98
CA GLN A 175 -4.33 -14.97 5.10
C GLN A 175 -3.41 -16.08 4.56
N ALA A 176 -3.01 -17.04 5.38
CA ALA A 176 -2.19 -18.17 4.94
C ALA A 176 -2.94 -19.00 3.86
N LYS A 177 -4.21 -19.33 4.11
CA LYS A 177 -5.05 -20.07 3.15
C LYS A 177 -5.24 -19.31 1.83
N ASN A 178 -5.54 -18.00 1.90
CA ASN A 178 -5.68 -17.17 0.71
C ASN A 178 -4.37 -17.03 -0.07
N THR A 179 -3.23 -16.97 0.62
CA THR A 179 -1.90 -16.97 -0.03
C THR A 179 -1.66 -18.27 -0.79
N ALA A 180 -2.04 -19.40 -0.22
CA ALA A 180 -1.93 -20.70 -0.89
C ALA A 180 -2.87 -20.80 -2.09
N LEU A 181 -4.11 -20.36 -1.93
CA LEU A 181 -5.11 -20.33 -3.00
C LEU A 181 -4.67 -19.44 -4.17
N ALA A 182 -4.10 -18.26 -3.88
CA ALA A 182 -3.54 -17.35 -4.87
C ALA A 182 -2.33 -17.94 -5.64
N ALA A 183 -1.71 -18.98 -5.10
CA ALA A 183 -0.66 -19.76 -5.78
C ALA A 183 -1.20 -21.02 -6.47
N GLY A 184 -2.50 -21.26 -6.41
CA GLY A 184 -3.17 -22.42 -7.00
C GLY A 184 -3.30 -23.65 -6.08
N LEU A 185 -2.85 -23.58 -4.83
CA LEU A 185 -2.98 -24.66 -3.86
C LEU A 185 -4.34 -24.60 -3.16
N PRO A 186 -5.28 -25.52 -3.45
CA PRO A 186 -6.67 -25.40 -3.01
C PRO A 186 -6.86 -25.65 -1.50
N VAL A 187 -5.97 -26.43 -0.88
CA VAL A 187 -6.01 -26.74 0.55
C VAL A 187 -4.66 -26.49 1.18
N LEU A 188 -4.60 -25.56 2.12
CA LEU A 188 -3.47 -25.41 3.05
C LEU A 188 -3.92 -25.82 4.45
N ARG A 189 -3.28 -26.84 5.01
CA ARG A 189 -3.48 -27.23 6.39
C ARG A 189 -2.72 -26.31 7.33
N VAL A 190 -3.44 -25.68 8.25
CA VAL A 190 -2.89 -24.72 9.21
C VAL A 190 -3.12 -25.21 10.63
N ALA A 191 -2.05 -25.36 11.38
CA ALA A 191 -2.07 -25.54 12.82
C ALA A 191 -2.16 -24.15 13.47
N GLU A 192 -3.31 -23.84 14.04
CA GLU A 192 -3.56 -22.55 14.66
C GLU A 192 -2.96 -22.54 16.07
N TYR A 193 -2.08 -21.56 16.32
CA TYR A 193 -1.49 -21.32 17.63
C TYR A 193 -2.49 -20.55 18.51
N PRO A 194 -2.67 -20.89 19.80
CA PRO A 194 -3.67 -20.25 20.66
C PRO A 194 -3.21 -18.88 21.16
N GLY A 195 -3.35 -17.83 20.36
CA GLY A 195 -3.01 -16.45 20.69
C GLY A 195 -1.84 -15.87 19.90
N ALA A 196 -1.23 -14.81 20.43
CA ALA A 196 -0.10 -14.15 19.79
C ALA A 196 1.23 -14.69 20.35
N PHE A 197 2.11 -15.16 19.47
CA PHE A 197 3.40 -15.74 19.88
C PHE A 197 4.25 -14.80 20.76
N ALA A 198 4.26 -13.50 20.45
CA ALA A 198 5.07 -12.53 21.16
C ALA A 198 4.50 -12.13 22.54
N SER A 199 3.27 -12.52 22.86
CA SER A 199 2.60 -12.19 24.13
C SER A 199 2.73 -13.30 25.16
N HIS A 200 3.25 -14.46 24.77
CA HIS A 200 3.39 -15.62 25.65
C HIS A 200 4.82 -15.76 26.16
N SER A 201 4.97 -16.17 27.42
CA SER A 201 6.23 -16.55 28.02
C SER A 201 6.84 -17.78 27.32
N HIS A 202 8.11 -18.05 27.59
CA HIS A 202 8.81 -19.22 27.05
C HIS A 202 8.10 -20.54 27.42
N ASP A 203 7.64 -20.66 28.67
CA ASP A 203 6.96 -21.87 29.16
C ASP A 203 5.58 -22.04 28.54
N GLU A 204 4.82 -20.94 28.33
CA GLU A 204 3.54 -20.97 27.63
C GLU A 204 3.72 -21.34 26.16
N LEU A 205 4.78 -20.88 25.49
CA LEU A 205 5.11 -21.26 24.12
C LEU A 205 5.37 -22.76 24.01
N ILE A 206 6.14 -23.33 24.95
CA ILE A 206 6.42 -24.77 25.02
C ILE A 206 5.14 -25.57 25.29
N ASP A 207 4.34 -25.16 26.26
CA ASP A 207 3.10 -25.86 26.62
C ASP A 207 2.08 -25.82 25.47
N ASN A 208 1.87 -24.67 24.86
CA ASN A 208 1.00 -24.52 23.69
C ASN A 208 1.52 -25.33 22.48
N THR A 209 2.83 -25.44 22.32
CA THR A 209 3.42 -26.28 21.28
C THR A 209 3.09 -27.76 21.52
N ARG A 210 3.16 -28.23 22.77
CA ARG A 210 2.83 -29.63 23.15
C ARG A 210 1.36 -29.92 22.99
N ARG A 211 0.51 -29.09 23.58
CA ARG A 211 -0.93 -29.39 23.72
C ARG A 211 -1.74 -29.05 22.49
N VAL A 212 -1.34 -28.04 21.71
CA VAL A 212 -2.14 -27.51 20.61
C VAL A 212 -1.45 -27.73 19.28
N LEU A 213 -0.22 -27.22 19.10
CA LEU A 213 0.42 -27.25 17.78
C LEU A 213 0.77 -28.67 17.35
N TRP A 214 1.40 -29.46 18.21
CA TRP A 214 1.86 -30.78 17.82
C TRP A 214 0.72 -31.72 17.37
N PRO A 215 -0.39 -31.88 18.11
CA PRO A 215 -1.54 -32.66 17.66
C PRO A 215 -2.12 -32.16 16.33
N ALA A 216 -2.23 -30.83 16.16
CA ALA A 216 -2.77 -30.23 14.94
C ALA A 216 -1.85 -30.46 13.73
N ILE A 217 -0.54 -30.29 13.89
CA ILE A 217 0.46 -30.54 12.86
C ILE A 217 0.46 -32.03 12.44
N LYS A 218 0.42 -32.95 13.40
CA LYS A 218 0.34 -34.38 13.12
C LYS A 218 -0.87 -34.69 12.23
N LYS A 219 -2.07 -34.22 12.61
CA LYS A 219 -3.28 -34.36 11.79
C LYS A 219 -3.14 -33.71 10.42
N ALA A 220 -2.55 -32.53 10.36
CA ALA A 220 -2.33 -31.82 9.09
C ALA A 220 -1.49 -32.62 8.09
N LEU A 221 -0.53 -33.38 8.59
CA LEU A 221 0.39 -34.20 7.76
C LEU A 221 -0.14 -35.61 7.46
N THR A 222 -1.04 -36.15 8.30
CA THR A 222 -1.46 -37.57 8.18
C THR A 222 -2.92 -37.75 7.77
N ASP A 223 -3.84 -36.86 8.17
CA ASP A 223 -5.26 -37.04 7.84
C ASP A 223 -5.52 -36.76 6.36
N PRO A 224 -6.29 -37.58 5.66
CA PRO A 224 -6.65 -37.33 4.27
C PRO A 224 -7.34 -35.98 4.08
N ILE A 225 -7.04 -35.30 2.97
CA ILE A 225 -7.74 -34.08 2.57
C ILE A 225 -9.14 -34.45 2.09
N ARG A 226 -10.16 -33.77 2.64
CA ARG A 226 -11.57 -33.94 2.26
C ARG A 226 -11.95 -32.89 1.22
N ASP A 227 -12.89 -33.20 0.33
CA ASP A 227 -13.37 -32.23 -0.66
C ASP A 227 -14.00 -30.99 0.00
N SER A 228 -14.64 -31.14 1.16
CA SER A 228 -15.19 -30.01 1.93
C SER A 228 -14.15 -29.01 2.45
N GLU A 229 -12.85 -29.33 2.38
CA GLU A 229 -11.75 -28.42 2.77
C GLU A 229 -11.27 -27.60 1.60
N ARG A 230 -11.62 -27.96 0.37
CA ARG A 230 -11.26 -27.21 -0.84
C ARG A 230 -11.97 -25.87 -0.80
N ILE A 231 -11.21 -24.81 -0.77
CA ILE A 231 -11.75 -23.49 -1.01
C ILE A 231 -11.99 -23.41 -2.51
N GLU A 232 -13.24 -23.49 -2.93
CA GLU A 232 -13.59 -23.07 -4.28
C GLU A 232 -13.30 -21.58 -4.36
N ASN A 233 -12.57 -21.15 -5.39
CA ASN A 233 -12.60 -19.75 -5.77
C ASN A 233 -14.08 -19.44 -5.96
N ALA A 234 -14.64 -18.52 -5.18
CA ALA A 234 -15.97 -18.01 -5.46
C ALA A 234 -15.99 -17.76 -6.97
N ARG A 235 -16.96 -18.33 -7.67
CA ARG A 235 -17.18 -18.01 -9.07
C ARG A 235 -17.39 -16.51 -9.10
N ASP A 236 -16.35 -15.81 -9.43
CA ASP A 236 -16.39 -14.41 -9.76
C ASP A 236 -17.04 -14.40 -11.14
N ASP A 237 -18.37 -14.38 -11.13
CA ASP A 237 -19.17 -14.47 -12.35
C ASP A 237 -18.92 -13.17 -13.14
N ASP A 238 -18.21 -13.29 -14.26
CA ASP A 238 -18.04 -12.22 -15.26
C ASP A 238 -19.40 -11.83 -15.88
N GLY A 239 -20.48 -12.42 -15.32
CA GLY A 239 -21.84 -12.30 -15.79
C GLY A 239 -22.50 -10.98 -15.42
N LEU A 240 -23.52 -10.66 -16.23
CA LEU A 240 -24.47 -9.62 -15.91
C LEU A 240 -25.37 -10.09 -14.75
N LEU A 241 -25.42 -9.30 -13.71
CA LEU A 241 -26.35 -9.43 -12.60
C LEU A 241 -27.59 -8.60 -12.93
N ALA A 242 -28.76 -9.19 -12.82
CA ALA A 242 -30.04 -8.51 -13.06
C ALA A 242 -30.84 -8.39 -11.76
N GLY A 243 -31.43 -7.24 -11.53
CA GLY A 243 -32.23 -6.97 -10.34
C GLY A 243 -32.68 -5.52 -10.25
N THR A 244 -33.40 -5.20 -9.20
CA THR A 244 -33.67 -3.80 -8.85
C THR A 244 -32.41 -3.11 -8.34
N GLU A 245 -32.35 -1.79 -8.42
CA GLU A 245 -31.20 -1.02 -7.90
C GLU A 245 -30.90 -1.36 -6.44
N THR A 246 -31.91 -1.51 -5.61
CA THR A 246 -31.75 -1.83 -4.18
C THR A 246 -31.17 -3.22 -3.98
N GLU A 247 -31.67 -4.23 -4.69
CA GLU A 247 -31.16 -5.60 -4.62
C GLU A 247 -29.71 -5.69 -5.08
N LEU A 248 -29.39 -5.03 -6.19
CA LEU A 248 -28.03 -5.03 -6.73
C LEU A 248 -27.05 -4.33 -5.78
N ARG A 249 -27.42 -3.18 -5.21
CA ARG A 249 -26.57 -2.50 -4.20
C ARG A 249 -26.32 -3.41 -2.98
N GLN A 250 -27.35 -4.13 -2.53
CA GLN A 250 -27.20 -5.08 -1.42
C GLN A 250 -26.30 -6.25 -1.82
N THR A 251 -26.47 -6.80 -3.03
CA THR A 251 -25.61 -7.87 -3.55
C THR A 251 -24.14 -7.46 -3.58
N PHE A 252 -23.83 -6.25 -4.06
CA PHE A 252 -22.46 -5.72 -4.08
C PHE A 252 -21.87 -5.58 -2.67
N LEU A 253 -22.69 -5.15 -1.71
CA LEU A 253 -22.26 -5.01 -0.32
C LEU A 253 -22.01 -6.38 0.32
N ASP A 254 -22.94 -7.33 0.18
CA ASP A 254 -22.85 -8.68 0.76
C ASP A 254 -21.71 -9.50 0.16
N SER A 255 -21.42 -9.28 -1.13
CA SER A 255 -20.27 -9.89 -1.82
C SER A 255 -18.93 -9.25 -1.42
N GLY A 256 -18.95 -8.15 -0.66
CA GLY A 256 -17.74 -7.41 -0.27
C GLY A 256 -17.03 -6.77 -1.47
N TRP A 257 -17.78 -6.31 -2.46
CA TRP A 257 -17.27 -5.65 -3.67
C TRP A 257 -17.24 -4.12 -3.54
N THR A 258 -17.68 -3.58 -2.41
CA THR A 258 -17.67 -2.14 -2.13
C THR A 258 -16.77 -1.83 -0.92
N ASP A 259 -16.40 -0.57 -0.80
CA ASP A 259 -15.72 0.00 0.37
C ASP A 259 -16.69 0.38 1.51
N GLY A 260 -17.96 -0.02 1.41
CA GLY A 260 -19.03 0.31 2.36
C GLY A 260 -19.71 1.66 2.07
N LEU A 261 -19.19 2.46 1.13
CA LEU A 261 -19.79 3.70 0.67
C LEU A 261 -20.72 3.45 -0.54
N PRO A 262 -21.71 4.33 -0.79
CA PRO A 262 -22.55 4.24 -1.99
C PRO A 262 -21.71 4.21 -3.27
N ILE A 263 -22.07 3.34 -4.20
CA ILE A 263 -21.42 3.19 -5.50
C ILE A 263 -22.38 3.60 -6.63
N ILE A 264 -21.82 3.95 -7.77
CA ILE A 264 -22.55 3.99 -9.04
C ILE A 264 -22.59 2.55 -9.58
N LEU A 265 -23.78 2.05 -9.88
CA LEU A 265 -23.92 0.70 -10.43
C LEU A 265 -23.37 0.63 -11.85
N PRO A 266 -22.48 -0.32 -12.17
CA PRO A 266 -21.80 -0.41 -13.46
C PRO A 266 -22.71 -1.09 -14.51
N THR A 267 -23.62 -0.30 -15.09
CA THR A 267 -24.49 -0.75 -16.21
C THR A 267 -23.68 -0.90 -17.49
N GLU A 268 -24.23 -1.62 -18.47
CA GLU A 268 -23.60 -1.80 -19.78
C GLU A 268 -23.30 -0.45 -20.45
N GLU A 269 -24.24 0.50 -20.38
CA GLU A 269 -24.07 1.83 -20.96
C GLU A 269 -22.95 2.61 -20.28
N SER A 270 -22.92 2.62 -18.94
CA SER A 270 -21.91 3.36 -18.18
C SER A 270 -20.50 2.80 -18.40
N VAL A 271 -20.37 1.48 -18.50
CA VAL A 271 -19.10 0.81 -18.81
C VAL A 271 -18.67 1.08 -20.25
N ALA A 272 -19.62 1.06 -21.21
CA ALA A 272 -19.34 1.37 -22.62
C ALA A 272 -18.81 2.80 -22.80
N GLU A 273 -19.27 3.78 -22.01
CA GLU A 273 -18.73 5.14 -22.05
C GLU A 273 -17.25 5.19 -21.68
N PHE A 274 -16.81 4.44 -20.66
CA PHE A 274 -15.39 4.33 -20.30
C PHE A 274 -14.56 3.69 -21.40
N LEU A 275 -15.09 2.65 -22.05
CA LEU A 275 -14.40 1.90 -23.10
C LEU A 275 -14.13 2.74 -24.36
N LYS A 276 -14.81 3.87 -24.56
CA LYS A 276 -14.49 4.83 -25.62
C LYS A 276 -13.11 5.49 -25.45
N PHE A 277 -12.62 5.58 -24.20
CA PHE A 277 -11.37 6.25 -23.86
C PHE A 277 -10.15 5.31 -23.81
N THR A 278 -10.19 4.22 -24.56
CA THR A 278 -9.06 3.31 -24.79
C THR A 278 -9.20 2.64 -26.15
N ASP A 279 -8.08 2.36 -26.83
CA ASP A 279 -8.07 1.56 -28.06
C ASP A 279 -8.00 0.06 -27.77
N LEU A 280 -7.83 -0.32 -26.52
CA LEU A 280 -7.78 -1.72 -26.12
C LEU A 280 -9.19 -2.33 -26.11
N PRO A 281 -9.38 -3.55 -26.65
CA PRO A 281 -10.65 -4.27 -26.53
C PRO A 281 -11.07 -4.47 -25.07
N ALA A 282 -12.35 -4.46 -24.77
CA ALA A 282 -12.88 -4.68 -23.42
C ALA A 282 -12.38 -5.99 -22.78
N THR A 283 -12.15 -7.01 -23.60
CA THR A 283 -11.66 -8.35 -23.20
C THR A 283 -10.13 -8.45 -23.17
N HIS A 284 -9.41 -7.37 -23.52
CA HIS A 284 -7.95 -7.38 -23.49
C HIS A 284 -7.45 -7.63 -22.05
N SER A 285 -6.63 -8.66 -21.90
CA SER A 285 -6.06 -9.02 -20.62
C SER A 285 -4.92 -8.07 -20.23
N LEU A 286 -5.03 -7.51 -19.04
CA LEU A 286 -3.94 -6.76 -18.39
C LEU A 286 -3.03 -7.68 -17.58
N GLY A 287 -3.34 -8.98 -17.54
CA GLY A 287 -2.60 -10.02 -16.83
C GLY A 287 -3.05 -10.23 -15.38
N ALA A 288 -2.33 -11.12 -14.71
CA ALA A 288 -2.65 -11.52 -13.35
C ALA A 288 -2.26 -10.46 -12.32
N ILE A 289 -3.24 -9.93 -11.59
CA ILE A 289 -3.05 -8.86 -10.59
C ILE A 289 -2.92 -9.47 -9.18
N PRO A 290 -1.78 -9.23 -8.51
CA PRO A 290 -1.59 -9.73 -7.15
C PRO A 290 -2.37 -8.90 -6.10
N PRO A 291 -2.62 -9.42 -4.87
CA PRO A 291 -2.09 -10.68 -4.34
C PRO A 291 -2.83 -11.93 -4.81
N MET A 292 -4.11 -11.82 -5.23
CA MET A 292 -4.96 -12.98 -5.53
C MET A 292 -4.77 -13.52 -6.96
N GLN A 293 -3.87 -12.93 -7.75
CA GLN A 293 -3.56 -13.35 -9.13
C GLN A 293 -4.80 -13.42 -10.03
N ARG A 294 -5.63 -12.39 -9.99
CA ARG A 294 -6.84 -12.29 -10.81
C ARG A 294 -6.51 -11.87 -12.23
N GLU A 295 -7.11 -12.51 -13.23
CA GLU A 295 -6.97 -12.17 -14.65
C GLU A 295 -7.81 -10.94 -14.97
N VAL A 296 -7.20 -9.75 -14.86
CA VAL A 296 -7.91 -8.49 -15.03
C VAL A 296 -7.98 -8.09 -16.49
N THR A 297 -9.16 -7.71 -16.97
CA THR A 297 -9.37 -7.15 -18.30
C THR A 297 -9.64 -5.66 -18.25
N VAL A 298 -9.57 -5.00 -19.41
CA VAL A 298 -9.91 -3.57 -19.58
C VAL A 298 -11.33 -3.28 -19.09
N ARG A 299 -12.28 -4.20 -19.32
CA ARG A 299 -13.67 -4.10 -18.82
C ARG A 299 -13.70 -3.99 -17.28
N HIS A 300 -12.95 -4.82 -16.58
CA HIS A 300 -12.92 -4.78 -15.11
C HIS A 300 -12.41 -3.42 -14.57
N VAL A 301 -11.50 -2.78 -15.29
CA VAL A 301 -11.02 -1.42 -14.94
C VAL A 301 -12.14 -0.40 -15.12
N ALA A 302 -12.85 -0.46 -16.26
CA ALA A 302 -13.98 0.42 -16.53
C ALA A 302 -15.10 0.26 -15.49
N ILE A 303 -15.44 -0.98 -15.12
CA ILE A 303 -16.44 -1.30 -14.08
C ILE A 303 -16.09 -0.62 -12.76
N ASN A 304 -14.85 -0.78 -12.27
CA ASN A 304 -14.40 -0.14 -11.03
C ASN A 304 -14.28 1.38 -11.15
N GLY A 305 -14.01 1.90 -12.34
CA GLY A 305 -14.05 3.32 -12.67
C GLY A 305 -15.45 3.91 -12.48
N VAL A 306 -16.47 3.26 -13.05
CA VAL A 306 -17.89 3.63 -12.84
C VAL A 306 -18.24 3.60 -11.35
N MET A 307 -17.93 2.50 -10.66
CA MET A 307 -18.25 2.32 -9.24
C MET A 307 -17.66 3.40 -8.34
N SER A 308 -16.50 3.90 -8.67
CA SER A 308 -15.80 4.94 -7.90
C SER A 308 -16.34 6.36 -8.16
N GLY A 309 -17.16 6.54 -9.20
CA GLY A 309 -17.65 7.84 -9.64
C GLY A 309 -16.66 8.63 -10.49
N CYS A 310 -15.62 7.99 -11.02
CA CYS A 310 -14.73 8.61 -11.98
C CYS A 310 -15.48 8.96 -13.27
N PRO A 311 -15.16 10.08 -13.95
CA PRO A 311 -15.65 10.33 -15.29
C PRO A 311 -14.94 9.42 -16.31
N PRO A 312 -15.58 9.09 -17.45
CA PRO A 312 -15.03 8.17 -18.44
C PRO A 312 -13.66 8.53 -18.99
N GLU A 313 -13.36 9.80 -19.12
CA GLU A 313 -12.05 10.31 -19.59
C GLU A 313 -10.89 10.00 -18.64
N PHE A 314 -11.16 9.47 -17.44
CA PHE A 314 -10.10 8.98 -16.56
C PHE A 314 -9.57 7.60 -16.97
N MET A 315 -10.24 6.89 -17.86
CA MET A 315 -9.90 5.50 -18.25
C MET A 315 -8.40 5.27 -18.51
N PRO A 316 -7.67 6.12 -19.26
CA PRO A 316 -6.23 5.95 -19.45
C PRO A 316 -5.42 6.01 -18.15
N ILE A 317 -5.84 6.85 -17.20
CA ILE A 317 -5.21 6.96 -15.87
C ILE A 317 -5.49 5.69 -15.05
N LEU A 318 -6.73 5.18 -15.12
CA LEU A 318 -7.13 3.98 -14.39
C LEU A 318 -6.36 2.74 -14.87
N LEU A 319 -6.13 2.63 -16.18
CA LEU A 319 -5.29 1.58 -16.78
C LEU A 319 -3.83 1.68 -16.30
N ALA A 320 -3.27 2.89 -16.26
CA ALA A 320 -1.91 3.11 -15.75
C ALA A 320 -1.78 2.69 -14.27
N PHE A 321 -2.82 2.89 -13.44
CA PHE A 321 -2.81 2.39 -12.06
C PHE A 321 -2.72 0.85 -12.00
N VAL A 322 -3.45 0.15 -12.84
CA VAL A 322 -3.40 -1.32 -12.90
C VAL A 322 -2.01 -1.82 -13.30
N GLU A 323 -1.32 -1.13 -14.21
CA GLU A 323 0.09 -1.41 -14.53
C GLU A 323 1.00 -1.24 -13.28
N CYS A 324 0.80 -0.18 -12.51
CA CYS A 324 1.51 0.01 -11.24
C CYS A 324 1.22 -1.13 -10.25
N MET A 325 0.00 -1.65 -10.20
CA MET A 325 -0.36 -2.79 -9.33
C MET A 325 0.44 -4.05 -9.68
N LYS A 326 0.84 -4.24 -10.93
CA LYS A 326 1.62 -5.42 -11.35
C LYS A 326 3.05 -5.39 -10.81
N SER A 327 3.68 -4.23 -10.79
CA SER A 327 5.14 -4.08 -10.62
C SER A 327 5.56 -3.49 -9.27
N GLY A 328 4.68 -2.76 -8.58
CA GLY A 328 5.10 -1.90 -7.48
C GLY A 328 5.37 -2.61 -6.15
N ASP A 329 6.42 -2.19 -5.47
CA ASP A 329 6.70 -2.62 -4.11
C ASP A 329 5.71 -2.04 -3.09
N PHE A 330 5.07 -0.90 -3.40
CA PHE A 330 4.07 -0.27 -2.54
C PHE A 330 2.96 -1.21 -2.11
N ARG A 331 2.52 -2.13 -2.98
CA ARG A 331 1.44 -3.06 -2.70
C ARG A 331 1.79 -4.13 -1.67
N ARG A 332 3.07 -4.50 -1.54
CA ARG A 332 3.51 -5.55 -0.59
C ARG A 332 3.26 -5.13 0.86
N THR A 333 3.34 -3.84 1.13
CA THR A 333 3.14 -3.29 2.47
C THR A 333 1.68 -3.25 2.88
N LEU A 334 0.74 -3.27 1.92
CA LEU A 334 -0.71 -3.20 2.19
C LEU A 334 -1.26 -4.42 2.96
N VAL A 335 -0.54 -5.55 2.94
CA VAL A 335 -0.90 -6.75 3.73
C VAL A 335 -0.37 -6.73 5.17
N SER A 336 0.40 -5.70 5.53
CA SER A 336 0.97 -5.54 6.87
C SER A 336 -0.12 -5.27 7.91
N THR A 337 0.14 -5.64 9.16
CA THR A 337 -0.66 -5.21 10.32
C THR A 337 -0.50 -3.73 10.66
N HIS A 338 0.55 -3.10 10.17
CA HIS A 338 0.64 -1.65 10.11
C HIS A 338 -0.25 -1.14 8.98
N ALA A 339 -1.07 -0.13 9.24
CA ALA A 339 -2.03 0.37 8.27
C ALA A 339 -1.35 1.27 7.23
N TRP A 340 -0.78 0.67 6.20
CA TRP A 340 -0.20 1.39 5.08
C TRP A 340 -1.30 1.89 4.16
N THR A 341 -1.24 3.18 3.82
CA THR A 341 -2.20 3.81 2.92
C THR A 341 -1.53 4.04 1.57
N PRO A 342 -2.09 3.50 0.48
CA PRO A 342 -1.61 3.83 -0.86
C PRO A 342 -1.98 5.28 -1.21
N TYR A 343 -1.13 5.91 -1.99
CA TYR A 343 -1.38 7.21 -2.61
C TYR A 343 -0.74 7.26 -3.99
N CYS A 344 -1.24 8.15 -4.83
CA CYS A 344 -0.80 8.32 -6.20
C CYS A 344 -0.43 9.77 -6.46
N TRP A 345 0.37 9.98 -7.47
CA TRP A 345 0.59 11.31 -8.06
C TRP A 345 0.65 11.23 -9.57
N LEU A 346 0.23 12.33 -10.18
CA LEU A 346 0.18 12.50 -11.62
C LEU A 346 1.25 13.46 -12.08
N ASN A 347 1.82 13.16 -13.24
CA ASN A 347 2.67 14.05 -14.01
C ASN A 347 2.13 14.16 -15.45
N GLY A 348 2.44 15.27 -16.11
CA GLY A 348 2.20 15.45 -17.52
C GLY A 348 0.90 16.19 -17.88
N PRO A 349 0.70 16.43 -19.19
CA PRO A 349 -0.37 17.30 -19.68
C PRO A 349 -1.78 16.77 -19.44
N VAL A 350 -1.97 15.45 -19.33
CA VAL A 350 -3.30 14.85 -19.08
C VAL A 350 -3.87 15.32 -17.74
N ALA A 351 -3.05 15.38 -16.68
CA ALA A 351 -3.50 15.85 -15.38
C ALA A 351 -3.99 17.31 -15.47
N ARG A 352 -3.26 18.17 -16.18
CA ARG A 352 -3.63 19.57 -16.41
C ARG A 352 -4.87 19.73 -17.28
N GLN A 353 -4.97 18.97 -18.39
CA GLN A 353 -6.14 19.00 -19.29
C GLN A 353 -7.41 18.57 -18.54
N LEU A 354 -7.34 17.55 -17.74
CA LEU A 354 -8.47 17.06 -16.94
C LEU A 354 -8.75 17.93 -15.71
N GLY A 355 -7.87 18.89 -15.39
CA GLY A 355 -8.04 19.84 -14.29
C GLY A 355 -7.90 19.18 -12.92
N PHE A 356 -6.95 18.25 -12.78
CA PHE A 356 -6.48 17.83 -11.47
C PHE A 356 -5.70 18.97 -10.82
N ASP A 357 -5.95 19.21 -9.54
CA ASP A 357 -5.31 20.31 -8.83
C ASP A 357 -3.98 19.88 -8.20
N CYS A 358 -3.01 20.81 -8.20
CA CYS A 358 -1.71 20.68 -7.55
C CYS A 358 -1.44 21.81 -6.54
N GLY A 359 -2.48 22.52 -6.10
CA GLY A 359 -2.38 23.72 -5.28
C GLY A 359 -3.06 23.60 -3.93
N GLN A 360 -3.70 24.70 -3.52
CA GLN A 360 -4.40 24.78 -2.25
C GLN A 360 -5.66 23.88 -2.26
N GLY A 361 -5.72 22.92 -1.34
CA GLY A 361 -6.86 22.00 -1.23
C GLY A 361 -6.72 20.73 -2.09
N GLU A 362 -5.62 20.58 -2.79
CA GLU A 362 -5.31 19.51 -3.74
C GLU A 362 -5.91 18.14 -3.40
N ILE A 363 -5.65 17.62 -2.19
CA ILE A 363 -6.12 16.29 -1.78
C ILE A 363 -7.64 16.22 -1.54
N SER A 364 -8.32 17.37 -1.46
CA SER A 364 -9.75 17.47 -1.24
C SER A 364 -10.52 17.80 -2.52
N GLU A 365 -9.82 18.08 -3.61
CA GLU A 365 -10.44 18.30 -4.91
C GLU A 365 -11.21 17.05 -5.38
N PRO A 366 -12.45 17.21 -5.90
CA PRO A 366 -13.29 16.07 -6.26
C PRO A 366 -12.61 15.09 -7.22
N LYS A 367 -11.88 15.55 -8.22
CA LYS A 367 -11.18 14.69 -9.19
C LYS A 367 -10.06 13.90 -8.54
N ASN A 368 -9.28 14.56 -7.68
CA ASN A 368 -8.21 13.93 -6.91
C ASN A 368 -8.79 12.85 -5.97
N MET A 369 -9.93 13.14 -5.33
CA MET A 369 -10.60 12.18 -4.45
C MET A 369 -11.24 11.01 -5.21
N MET A 370 -11.87 11.26 -6.38
CA MET A 370 -12.46 10.20 -7.21
C MET A 370 -11.40 9.17 -7.63
N LEU A 371 -10.23 9.64 -8.08
CA LEU A 371 -9.12 8.75 -8.42
C LEU A 371 -8.61 7.98 -7.20
N GLY A 372 -8.48 8.63 -6.05
CA GLY A 372 -8.13 7.94 -4.80
C GLY A 372 -9.13 6.84 -4.44
N ARG A 373 -10.43 7.09 -4.63
CA ARG A 373 -11.47 6.07 -4.41
C ARG A 373 -11.36 4.92 -5.41
N PHE A 374 -11.08 5.20 -6.68
CA PHE A 374 -10.82 4.15 -7.67
C PHE A 374 -9.66 3.26 -7.22
N VAL A 375 -8.55 3.84 -6.74
CA VAL A 375 -7.41 3.07 -6.20
C VAL A 375 -7.87 2.10 -5.11
N ASN A 376 -8.74 2.53 -4.20
CA ASN A 376 -9.25 1.67 -3.14
C ASN A 376 -10.10 0.51 -3.69
N LEU A 377 -11.05 0.79 -4.60
CA LEU A 377 -11.91 -0.23 -5.22
C LEU A 377 -11.13 -1.19 -6.13
N ALA A 378 -10.15 -0.68 -6.89
CA ALA A 378 -9.28 -1.52 -7.72
C ALA A 378 -8.41 -2.47 -6.87
N LEU A 379 -7.84 -2.00 -5.78
CA LEU A 379 -7.14 -2.87 -4.83
C LEU A 379 -8.06 -3.96 -4.28
N LEU A 380 -9.30 -3.59 -3.91
CA LEU A 380 -10.30 -4.53 -3.39
C LEU A 380 -10.71 -5.57 -4.44
N ASN A 381 -11.14 -5.12 -5.61
CA ASN A 381 -11.79 -5.96 -6.62
C ASN A 381 -10.80 -6.60 -7.61
N LEU A 382 -9.84 -5.82 -8.13
CA LEU A 382 -8.87 -6.31 -9.10
C LEU A 382 -7.71 -7.04 -8.43
N GLY A 383 -7.23 -6.53 -7.27
CA GLY A 383 -6.16 -7.16 -6.51
C GLY A 383 -6.63 -8.21 -5.51
N GLY A 384 -7.85 -8.09 -5.00
CA GLY A 384 -8.39 -8.95 -3.94
C GLY A 384 -7.85 -8.61 -2.55
N TYR A 385 -7.56 -7.33 -2.27
CA TYR A 385 -7.15 -6.86 -0.94
C TYR A 385 -8.37 -6.73 -0.02
N ARG A 386 -8.77 -7.82 0.60
CA ARG A 386 -9.94 -7.87 1.48
C ARG A 386 -9.58 -7.69 2.95
N VAL A 387 -10.44 -6.96 3.67
CA VAL A 387 -10.30 -6.72 5.11
C VAL A 387 -10.36 -8.05 5.88
N LYS A 388 -9.49 -8.24 6.88
CA LYS A 388 -9.35 -9.47 7.68
C LYS A 388 -8.91 -10.71 6.89
N GLU A 389 -8.62 -10.59 5.61
CA GLU A 389 -8.10 -11.70 4.80
C GLU A 389 -6.63 -11.50 4.44
N ASN A 390 -6.31 -10.34 3.91
CA ASN A 390 -4.95 -9.96 3.55
C ASN A 390 -4.71 -8.44 3.67
N ARG A 391 -5.69 -7.65 4.12
CA ARG A 391 -5.58 -6.26 4.51
C ARG A 391 -5.80 -6.16 6.02
N MET A 392 -4.70 -6.18 6.78
CA MET A 392 -4.66 -6.49 8.20
C MET A 392 -4.43 -5.26 9.10
N GLY A 393 -4.20 -4.08 8.52
CA GLY A 393 -3.89 -2.86 9.28
C GLY A 393 -5.02 -2.43 10.20
N SER A 394 -4.69 -2.12 11.48
CA SER A 394 -5.68 -1.74 12.50
C SER A 394 -5.74 -0.22 12.71
N PHE A 395 -4.60 0.46 12.63
CA PHE A 395 -4.47 1.90 12.85
C PHE A 395 -3.86 2.55 11.61
N GLY A 396 -4.49 3.58 11.07
CA GLY A 396 -3.97 4.28 9.90
C GLY A 396 -5.02 5.13 9.20
N TYR A 397 -4.75 5.49 7.96
CA TYR A 397 -5.58 6.40 7.18
C TYR A 397 -6.68 5.66 6.44
N LEU A 398 -7.80 6.34 6.25
CA LEU A 398 -9.03 5.72 5.79
C LEU A 398 -9.02 5.40 4.29
N MET A 399 -8.60 6.36 3.45
CA MET A 399 -8.72 6.24 2.00
C MET A 399 -7.44 6.64 1.26
N PRO A 400 -7.18 6.01 0.11
CA PRO A 400 -6.17 6.49 -0.81
C PRO A 400 -6.47 7.91 -1.29
N TRP A 401 -5.42 8.65 -1.64
CA TRP A 401 -5.50 10.02 -2.12
C TRP A 401 -4.55 10.25 -3.28
N THR A 402 -4.78 11.31 -4.02
CA THR A 402 -4.04 11.62 -5.24
C THR A 402 -3.49 13.04 -5.17
N LEU A 403 -2.26 13.18 -5.62
CA LEU A 403 -1.53 14.43 -5.80
C LEU A 403 -1.26 14.68 -7.28
N VAL A 404 -0.84 15.91 -7.59
CA VAL A 404 -0.25 16.27 -8.87
C VAL A 404 1.06 17.01 -8.62
N GLU A 405 2.15 16.60 -9.26
CA GLU A 405 3.39 17.36 -9.18
C GLU A 405 3.26 18.68 -9.96
N ASN A 406 3.58 19.78 -9.32
CA ASN A 406 3.70 21.08 -9.98
C ASN A 406 5.01 21.14 -10.76
N GLU A 407 4.98 20.59 -11.98
CA GLU A 407 6.14 20.42 -12.84
C GLU A 407 6.77 21.76 -13.23
N GLU A 408 5.93 22.79 -13.47
CA GLU A 408 6.44 24.12 -13.80
C GLU A 408 7.23 24.72 -12.64
N ALA A 409 6.73 24.58 -11.42
CA ALA A 409 7.45 25.05 -10.23
C ALA A 409 8.77 24.29 -10.04
N ALA A 410 8.79 22.98 -10.25
CA ALA A 410 10.00 22.18 -10.21
C ALA A 410 11.03 22.64 -11.26
N LEU A 411 10.59 22.83 -12.51
CA LEU A 411 11.46 23.28 -13.61
C LEU A 411 11.99 24.71 -13.39
N ARG A 412 11.18 25.62 -12.84
CA ARG A 412 11.60 27.00 -12.53
C ARG A 412 12.77 27.05 -11.54
N VAL A 413 12.86 26.09 -10.63
CA VAL A 413 13.99 25.99 -9.68
C VAL A 413 15.12 25.09 -10.19
N GLY A 414 15.05 24.59 -11.41
CA GLY A 414 16.05 23.73 -12.04
C GLY A 414 15.95 22.26 -11.66
N TRP A 415 14.90 21.87 -10.95
CA TRP A 415 14.67 20.49 -10.56
C TRP A 415 13.87 19.73 -11.62
N LYS A 416 14.33 18.52 -11.96
CA LYS A 416 13.59 17.65 -12.87
C LYS A 416 12.31 17.14 -12.18
N PRO A 417 11.12 17.31 -12.81
CA PRO A 417 9.92 16.60 -12.37
C PRO A 417 10.15 15.10 -12.24
N TYR A 418 9.38 14.44 -11.38
CA TYR A 418 9.60 13.05 -11.04
C TYR A 418 9.60 12.12 -12.26
N HIS A 419 8.65 12.26 -13.17
CA HIS A 419 8.59 11.42 -14.37
C HIS A 419 9.84 11.54 -15.26
N LEU A 420 10.46 12.73 -15.33
CA LEU A 420 11.74 12.89 -16.03
C LEU A 420 12.88 12.14 -15.33
N GLN A 421 12.86 12.04 -13.99
CA GLN A 421 13.82 11.22 -13.26
C GLN A 421 13.62 9.71 -13.52
N GLN A 422 12.40 9.31 -13.88
CA GLN A 422 12.06 7.94 -14.27
C GLN A 422 12.32 7.63 -15.75
N GLY A 423 12.86 8.59 -16.53
CA GLY A 423 13.24 8.41 -17.93
C GLY A 423 12.14 8.71 -18.94
N TYR A 424 11.01 9.25 -18.52
CA TYR A 424 9.95 9.73 -19.43
C TYR A 424 10.29 11.09 -20.01
N GLN A 425 9.57 11.50 -21.06
CA GLN A 425 9.75 12.80 -21.72
C GLN A 425 8.93 13.90 -21.01
N LEU A 426 9.26 15.17 -21.27
CA LEU A 426 8.64 16.33 -20.59
C LEU A 426 7.12 16.37 -20.69
N ASN A 427 6.56 16.01 -21.84
CA ASN A 427 5.12 16.01 -22.07
C ASN A 427 4.52 14.59 -22.12
N ASP A 428 5.24 13.59 -21.62
CA ASP A 428 4.63 12.31 -21.30
C ASP A 428 3.77 12.46 -20.03
N SER A 429 2.62 11.82 -20.03
CA SER A 429 1.78 11.74 -18.83
C SER A 429 2.02 10.43 -18.13
N THR A 430 2.19 10.48 -16.81
CA THR A 430 2.42 9.30 -15.98
C THR A 430 1.56 9.31 -14.71
N LEU A 431 1.24 8.12 -14.22
CA LEU A 431 0.75 7.90 -12.87
C LEU A 431 1.80 7.14 -12.10
N SER A 432 2.07 7.61 -10.89
CA SER A 432 2.96 6.94 -9.94
C SER A 432 2.22 6.64 -8.64
N CYS A 433 2.60 5.55 -7.97
CA CYS A 433 1.99 5.11 -6.72
C CYS A 433 3.04 4.76 -5.70
N ALA A 434 2.75 5.02 -4.44
CA ALA A 434 3.50 4.55 -3.28
C ALA A 434 2.55 4.24 -2.13
N SER A 435 3.07 3.85 -0.97
CA SER A 435 2.27 3.71 0.25
C SER A 435 2.98 4.35 1.42
N ALA A 436 2.22 5.04 2.27
CA ALA A 436 2.71 5.68 3.49
C ALA A 436 2.23 4.93 4.73
N ILE A 437 3.11 4.80 5.73
CA ILE A 437 2.78 4.22 7.02
C ILE A 437 2.54 5.30 8.08
N ASN A 438 3.16 6.46 7.91
CA ASN A 438 3.07 7.58 8.83
C ASN A 438 2.96 8.89 8.05
N TRP A 439 2.10 9.80 8.52
CA TRP A 439 1.89 11.11 7.93
C TRP A 439 2.50 12.22 8.80
N GLY A 440 2.32 12.13 10.09
CA GLY A 440 2.77 13.15 11.03
C GLY A 440 2.24 14.55 10.71
N ASN A 441 2.90 15.56 11.26
CA ASN A 441 2.59 16.96 11.02
C ASN A 441 3.39 17.49 9.82
N ASN A 442 2.79 18.44 9.09
CA ASN A 442 3.52 19.23 8.12
C ASN A 442 4.52 20.14 8.83
N LEU A 443 5.74 20.21 8.33
CA LEU A 443 6.69 21.22 8.74
C LEU A 443 6.41 22.56 8.06
N VAL A 444 6.65 23.64 8.79
CA VAL A 444 6.55 25.00 8.27
C VAL A 444 7.87 25.71 8.57
N PRO A 445 8.86 25.67 7.65
CA PRO A 445 10.12 26.35 7.85
C PRO A 445 9.92 27.88 8.05
N ALA A 446 10.42 28.40 9.15
CA ALA A 446 10.38 29.84 9.45
C ALA A 446 11.64 30.56 8.94
N THR A 447 12.24 30.08 7.86
CA THR A 447 13.51 30.55 7.30
C THR A 447 13.52 30.31 5.79
N THR A 448 14.35 31.06 5.09
CA THR A 448 14.68 30.85 3.67
C THR A 448 16.09 30.28 3.48
N ASP A 449 16.77 29.96 4.58
CA ASP A 449 18.10 29.36 4.54
C ASP A 449 17.99 27.87 4.19
N ALA A 450 18.53 27.49 3.05
CA ALA A 450 18.45 26.12 2.54
C ALA A 450 19.06 25.08 3.49
N GLY A 451 20.13 25.41 4.18
CA GLY A 451 20.78 24.53 5.15
C GLY A 451 19.89 24.26 6.36
N ARG A 452 19.26 25.29 6.91
CA ARG A 452 18.31 25.14 8.03
C ARG A 452 17.04 24.43 7.63
N ILE A 453 16.53 24.65 6.41
CA ILE A 453 15.38 23.90 5.89
C ILE A 453 15.75 22.43 5.75
N ARG A 454 16.91 22.09 5.17
CA ARG A 454 17.41 20.72 5.10
C ARG A 454 17.52 20.08 6.49
N ASP A 455 18.07 20.78 7.48
CA ASP A 455 18.22 20.26 8.84
C ASP A 455 16.87 19.96 9.48
N LEU A 456 15.86 20.81 9.22
CA LEU A 456 14.48 20.59 9.69
C LEU A 456 13.85 19.35 9.03
N ILE A 457 14.03 19.19 7.72
CA ILE A 457 13.56 18.01 6.98
C ILE A 457 14.27 16.74 7.46
N ALA A 458 15.59 16.83 7.72
CA ALA A 458 16.37 15.72 8.27
C ALA A 458 15.86 15.30 9.65
N TRP A 459 15.58 16.27 10.53
CA TRP A 459 14.98 16.02 11.83
C TRP A 459 13.61 15.33 11.70
N ASP A 460 12.73 15.82 10.84
CA ASP A 460 11.41 15.24 10.60
C ASP A 460 11.50 13.80 10.07
N ALA A 461 12.44 13.54 9.16
CA ALA A 461 12.70 12.20 8.65
C ALA A 461 13.14 11.22 9.75
N VAL A 462 13.88 11.71 10.75
CA VAL A 462 14.29 10.92 11.91
C VAL A 462 13.10 10.66 12.85
N GLU A 463 12.35 11.69 13.20
CA GLU A 463 11.15 11.57 14.04
C GLU A 463 10.10 10.64 13.45
N LYS A 464 9.93 10.68 12.12
CA LYS A 464 9.01 9.82 11.38
C LYS A 464 9.62 8.47 10.98
N GLN A 465 10.83 8.16 11.42
CA GLN A 465 11.45 6.87 11.23
C GLN A 465 10.58 5.79 11.91
N GLN A 466 9.72 5.18 11.16
CA GLN A 466 8.99 4.03 11.64
C GLN A 466 9.95 2.85 11.77
N MET A 467 10.16 2.51 13.01
CA MET A 467 10.60 1.19 13.39
C MET A 467 9.33 0.40 13.66
N ALA A 468 9.10 -0.62 12.91
CA ALA A 468 8.30 -1.69 13.47
C ALA A 468 9.11 -2.22 14.66
N VAL A 469 8.74 -1.80 15.84
CA VAL A 469 9.28 -2.34 17.09
C VAL A 469 9.16 -3.87 16.98
N GLY A 470 10.29 -4.57 16.98
CA GLY A 470 10.33 -6.01 16.80
C GLY A 470 10.55 -6.53 15.38
N SER A 471 10.43 -5.73 14.32
CA SER A 471 10.71 -6.20 12.97
C SER A 471 12.13 -5.87 12.48
N GLY A 472 12.80 -4.94 13.10
CA GLY A 472 14.15 -4.50 12.71
C GLY A 472 14.23 -3.97 11.27
N MET A 473 13.10 -3.61 10.66
CA MET A 473 13.04 -3.12 9.29
C MET A 473 12.89 -1.60 9.27
N PRO A 474 13.93 -0.85 8.89
CA PRO A 474 13.81 0.58 8.67
C PRO A 474 12.91 0.83 7.46
N CYS A 475 12.09 1.89 7.50
CA CYS A 475 11.46 2.43 6.31
C CYS A 475 12.52 3.11 5.46
N VAL A 476 13.02 2.39 4.44
CA VAL A 476 14.08 2.90 3.57
C VAL A 476 13.57 3.82 2.46
N TYR A 477 12.27 3.74 2.13
CA TYR A 477 11.63 4.58 1.13
C TYR A 477 10.95 5.77 1.79
N ARG A 478 11.08 6.95 1.21
CA ARG A 478 10.39 8.17 1.63
C ARG A 478 9.93 8.97 0.44
N THR A 479 8.79 9.63 0.60
CA THR A 479 8.36 10.69 -0.30
C THR A 479 8.36 12.01 0.47
N PHE A 480 9.06 12.99 -0.07
CA PHE A 480 9.11 14.35 0.45
C PHE A 480 8.23 15.22 -0.44
N LEU A 481 7.18 15.78 0.14
CA LEU A 481 6.33 16.75 -0.51
C LEU A 481 6.80 18.14 -0.08
N VAL A 482 7.17 18.98 -1.03
CA VAL A 482 7.64 20.34 -0.76
C VAL A 482 6.82 21.33 -1.58
N THR A 483 6.37 22.40 -0.94
CA THR A 483 5.67 23.46 -1.68
C THR A 483 6.65 24.24 -2.58
N PRO A 484 6.13 24.91 -3.62
CA PRO A 484 6.99 25.67 -4.57
C PRO A 484 7.94 26.65 -3.90
N ASP A 485 7.52 27.29 -2.82
CA ASP A 485 8.37 28.22 -2.05
C ASP A 485 9.52 27.51 -1.35
N VAL A 486 9.26 26.38 -0.72
CA VAL A 486 10.30 25.56 -0.05
C VAL A 486 11.28 25.00 -1.09
N ALA A 487 10.77 24.53 -2.23
CA ALA A 487 11.61 24.05 -3.32
C ALA A 487 12.54 25.14 -3.84
N ARG A 488 12.04 26.38 -4.00
CA ARG A 488 12.85 27.54 -4.42
C ARG A 488 13.96 27.85 -3.41
N ASP A 489 13.63 27.89 -2.13
CA ASP A 489 14.60 28.19 -1.09
C ASP A 489 15.68 27.11 -1.01
N LEU A 490 15.31 25.82 -1.09
CA LEU A 490 16.23 24.69 -1.13
C LEU A 490 17.13 24.72 -2.39
N ALA A 491 16.59 25.06 -3.54
CA ALA A 491 17.33 25.11 -4.81
C ALA A 491 18.45 26.20 -4.85
N THR A 492 18.45 27.11 -3.90
CA THR A 492 19.56 28.06 -3.73
C THR A 492 20.89 27.36 -3.43
N ALA A 493 20.84 26.25 -2.68
CA ALA A 493 22.01 25.43 -2.34
C ALA A 493 22.03 24.08 -3.10
N TYR A 494 20.88 23.45 -3.31
CA TYR A 494 20.75 22.12 -3.90
C TYR A 494 20.22 22.24 -5.33
N LYS A 495 21.13 22.16 -6.30
CA LYS A 495 20.79 22.41 -7.73
C LYS A 495 19.96 21.30 -8.36
N SER A 496 19.90 20.15 -7.73
CA SER A 496 19.06 19.03 -8.15
C SER A 496 18.42 18.35 -6.94
N LYS A 497 17.37 17.56 -7.18
CA LYS A 497 16.77 16.69 -6.15
C LYS A 497 17.79 15.67 -5.59
N ASN A 498 18.75 15.24 -6.41
CA ASN A 498 19.82 14.32 -5.97
C ASN A 498 20.80 15.01 -5.03
N ASP A 499 21.15 16.29 -5.26
CA ASP A 499 22.02 17.02 -4.33
C ASP A 499 21.36 17.16 -2.95
N LEU A 500 20.05 17.43 -2.94
CA LEU A 500 19.27 17.47 -1.70
C LEU A 500 19.22 16.09 -1.02
N GLU A 501 18.99 15.02 -1.78
CA GLU A 501 18.96 13.66 -1.26
C GLU A 501 20.28 13.30 -0.60
N SER A 502 21.41 13.53 -1.26
CA SER A 502 22.76 13.27 -0.70
C SER A 502 23.00 14.06 0.59
N ALA A 503 22.58 15.33 0.61
CA ALA A 503 22.69 16.16 1.82
C ALA A 503 21.79 15.63 2.96
N LEU A 504 20.58 15.15 2.66
CA LEU A 504 19.68 14.57 3.66
C LEU A 504 20.20 13.22 4.17
N VAL A 505 20.77 12.37 3.31
CA VAL A 505 21.42 11.11 3.75
C VAL A 505 22.53 11.38 4.75
N ALA A 506 23.33 12.40 4.50
CA ALA A 506 24.41 12.80 5.42
C ALA A 506 23.88 13.41 6.74
N THR A 507 22.73 14.08 6.71
CA THR A 507 22.22 14.87 7.84
C THR A 507 21.15 14.15 8.67
N ALA A 508 20.28 13.34 8.04
CA ALA A 508 19.22 12.62 8.72
C ALA A 508 19.77 11.36 9.40
N ARG A 509 20.31 11.53 10.58
CA ARG A 509 20.98 10.47 11.33
C ARG A 509 20.35 10.30 12.71
N ASN A 510 20.34 9.07 13.20
CA ASN A 510 19.80 8.73 14.52
C ASN A 510 20.92 8.18 15.42
N PRO A 511 20.95 8.53 16.71
CA PRO A 511 21.89 7.92 17.64
C PRO A 511 21.79 6.40 17.64
N LEU A 512 22.94 5.73 17.58
CA LEU A 512 23.01 4.26 17.56
C LEU A 512 22.34 3.64 18.80
N GLY A 513 22.53 4.26 19.97
CA GLY A 513 21.90 3.82 21.21
C GLY A 513 20.37 3.87 21.18
N SER A 514 19.78 4.90 20.54
CA SER A 514 18.32 4.99 20.37
C SER A 514 17.79 3.87 19.47
N ARG A 515 18.54 3.48 18.46
CA ARG A 515 18.19 2.38 17.56
C ARG A 515 18.31 1.02 18.26
N ALA A 516 19.38 0.83 19.02
CA ALA A 516 19.59 -0.38 19.82
C ALA A 516 18.46 -0.56 20.86
N PHE A 517 18.06 0.52 21.54
CA PHE A 517 16.96 0.52 22.50
C PHE A 517 15.61 0.14 21.86
N ALA A 518 15.29 0.72 20.71
CA ALA A 518 14.06 0.38 19.98
C ALA A 518 14.04 -1.10 19.54
N ASN A 519 15.19 -1.63 19.10
CA ASN A 519 15.31 -3.05 18.77
C ASN A 519 15.19 -3.97 19.99
N TYR A 520 15.73 -3.57 21.13
CA TYR A 520 15.60 -4.31 22.38
C TYR A 520 14.15 -4.47 22.81
N TRP A 521 13.37 -3.41 22.82
CA TRP A 521 11.96 -3.46 23.17
C TRP A 521 11.12 -4.29 22.20
N GLY A 522 11.59 -4.44 20.97
CA GLY A 522 10.93 -5.25 19.95
C GLY A 522 11.28 -6.74 19.99
N ASN A 523 12.24 -7.16 20.82
CA ASN A 523 12.68 -8.56 20.96
C ASN A 523 12.52 -9.05 22.40
N PRO A 524 11.31 -9.48 22.81
CA PRO A 524 11.09 -9.99 24.18
C PRO A 524 12.04 -11.16 24.47
N GLY A 525 12.66 -11.13 25.63
CA GLY A 525 13.56 -12.18 26.09
C GLY A 525 15.04 -11.97 25.79
N SER A 526 15.40 -10.86 25.12
CA SER A 526 16.81 -10.44 25.01
C SER A 526 17.16 -9.48 26.14
N SER A 527 18.34 -9.64 26.74
CA SER A 527 18.90 -8.64 27.66
C SER A 527 19.42 -7.46 26.84
N PHE A 528 19.18 -6.24 27.29
CA PHE A 528 19.73 -5.04 26.67
C PHE A 528 21.25 -5.05 26.82
N ASP A 529 21.92 -5.16 25.67
CA ASP A 529 23.37 -5.05 25.59
C ASP A 529 23.64 -4.10 24.41
N PRO A 530 24.01 -2.83 24.67
CA PRO A 530 24.21 -1.83 23.61
C PRO A 530 25.30 -2.25 22.62
N ASP A 531 26.26 -3.09 23.03
CA ASP A 531 27.33 -3.58 22.16
C ASP A 531 26.90 -4.79 21.31
N ARG A 532 25.85 -5.49 21.71
CA ARG A 532 25.30 -6.69 21.03
C ARG A 532 24.07 -6.44 20.20
N TYR A 533 23.42 -5.27 20.34
CA TYR A 533 22.27 -4.92 19.53
C TYR A 533 22.72 -4.17 18.28
N PRO A 534 23.13 -4.91 17.25
CA PRO A 534 23.19 -4.28 15.96
C PRO A 534 21.74 -3.86 15.63
N VAL A 535 21.51 -2.58 15.48
CA VAL A 535 20.58 -2.01 14.55
C VAL A 535 20.41 -2.94 13.36
N SER A 536 19.37 -2.98 12.63
CA SER A 536 19.11 -3.98 11.58
C SER A 536 20.39 -4.44 10.86
N ARG A 537 20.42 -5.62 10.26
CA ARG A 537 21.59 -6.08 9.49
C ARG A 537 22.12 -5.03 8.53
N HIS A 538 21.23 -4.23 7.99
CA HIS A 538 21.57 -3.15 7.06
C HIS A 538 22.27 -1.99 7.78
N GLU A 539 21.73 -1.53 8.90
CA GLU A 539 22.34 -0.47 9.69
C GLU A 539 23.67 -0.90 10.32
N ALA A 540 23.77 -2.16 10.76
CA ALA A 540 25.03 -2.74 11.20
C ALA A 540 26.07 -2.83 10.07
N GLN A 541 25.63 -3.07 8.84
CA GLN A 541 26.51 -3.08 7.68
C GLN A 541 26.97 -1.67 7.33
N ILE A 542 26.08 -0.68 7.37
CA ILE A 542 26.44 0.73 7.18
C ILE A 542 27.41 1.18 8.27
N ALA A 543 27.13 0.90 9.54
CA ALA A 543 28.01 1.26 10.65
C ALA A 543 29.40 0.59 10.57
N ARG A 544 29.52 -0.55 9.91
CA ARG A 544 30.81 -1.22 9.67
C ARG A 544 31.57 -0.69 8.46
N THR A 545 30.86 -0.16 7.46
CA THR A 545 31.46 0.36 6.22
C THR A 545 31.75 1.86 6.30
N GLU A 546 30.94 2.60 7.03
CA GLU A 546 31.18 4.00 7.37
C GLU A 546 31.84 4.02 8.76
N ASN A 547 33.03 4.59 8.89
CA ASN A 547 33.56 4.97 10.22
C ASN A 547 32.59 6.00 10.79
N ALA A 548 31.63 5.53 11.60
CA ALA A 548 30.60 6.39 12.19
C ALA A 548 31.19 7.55 13.05
N THR A 549 32.43 7.35 13.55
CA THR A 549 33.21 8.34 14.30
C THR A 549 33.67 9.52 13.45
N ASP A 550 33.82 9.34 12.13
CA ASP A 550 34.34 10.38 11.24
C ASP A 550 33.21 11.22 10.59
N THR A 551 31.94 10.83 10.80
CA THR A 551 30.79 11.57 10.25
C THR A 551 30.44 12.73 11.19
N PRO A 552 30.43 13.99 10.69
CA PRO A 552 30.05 15.14 11.50
C PRO A 552 28.66 14.98 12.12
N THR A 553 28.53 15.28 13.39
CA THR A 553 27.23 15.30 14.06
C THR A 553 26.28 16.28 13.35
N PRO A 554 25.08 15.87 12.94
CA PRO A 554 24.14 16.78 12.30
C PRO A 554 23.81 17.98 13.20
N PRO A 555 23.67 19.21 12.66
CA PRO A 555 23.40 20.41 13.44
C PRO A 555 22.18 20.32 14.36
N TRP A 556 21.12 19.64 13.91
CA TRP A 556 19.91 19.45 14.72
C TRP A 556 20.15 18.52 15.92
N LEU A 557 21.08 17.58 15.82
CA LEU A 557 21.39 16.62 16.88
C LEU A 557 22.19 17.27 18.01
N ALA A 558 23.01 18.30 17.69
CA ALA A 558 23.72 19.09 18.67
C ALA A 558 22.81 19.74 19.72
N TRP A 559 21.57 20.07 19.34
CA TRP A 559 20.59 20.66 20.25
C TRP A 559 20.01 19.67 21.26
N THR A 560 20.22 18.38 21.05
CA THR A 560 19.76 17.31 21.95
C THR A 560 20.83 16.82 22.91
N GLY A 561 22.07 17.33 22.81
CA GLY A 561 23.21 16.90 23.63
C GLY A 561 23.85 15.58 23.16
N PHE A 562 23.61 15.19 21.90
CA PHE A 562 24.16 13.95 21.33
C PHE A 562 25.36 14.17 20.40
N GLU A 563 26.09 15.27 20.54
CA GLU A 563 27.18 15.65 19.64
C GLU A 563 28.35 14.65 19.61
N SER A 564 28.51 13.85 20.65
CA SER A 564 29.63 12.93 20.80
C SER A 564 29.28 11.46 20.61
N VAL A 565 28.06 11.14 20.19
CA VAL A 565 27.63 9.76 20.03
C VAL A 565 27.69 9.27 18.57
N GLU A 566 27.92 7.99 18.40
CA GLU A 566 27.80 7.35 17.09
C GLU A 566 26.37 7.45 16.57
N THR A 567 26.24 7.71 15.28
CA THR A 567 24.95 7.84 14.59
C THR A 567 24.89 6.96 13.35
N VAL A 568 23.68 6.59 12.96
CA VAL A 568 23.40 5.85 11.72
C VAL A 568 22.44 6.62 10.83
N PRO A 569 22.61 6.61 9.50
CA PRO A 569 21.68 7.28 8.59
C PRO A 569 20.31 6.61 8.64
N VAL A 570 19.25 7.41 8.56
CA VAL A 570 17.87 6.94 8.49
C VAL A 570 17.27 7.03 7.08
N ILE A 571 17.96 7.70 6.17
CA ILE A 571 17.61 7.85 4.76
C ILE A 571 18.62 7.06 3.93
N GLN A 572 18.13 6.33 2.94
CA GLN A 572 18.98 5.60 1.98
C GLN A 572 18.92 6.28 0.63
N GLU A 573 20.08 6.54 0.03
CA GLU A 573 20.20 7.14 -1.30
C GLU A 573 19.53 6.29 -2.38
N GLY A 574 18.90 6.95 -3.35
CA GLY A 574 18.18 6.30 -4.45
C GLY A 574 16.84 5.66 -4.05
N LYS A 575 16.38 5.89 -2.81
CA LYS A 575 15.10 5.37 -2.30
C LYS A 575 14.09 6.46 -1.96
N ASN A 576 14.39 7.69 -2.35
CA ASN A 576 13.57 8.84 -1.99
C ASN A 576 12.94 9.50 -3.22
N VAL A 577 11.72 9.97 -3.03
CA VAL A 577 10.95 10.73 -4.02
C VAL A 577 10.79 12.15 -3.50
N PHE A 578 11.05 13.13 -4.34
CA PHE A 578 10.81 14.55 -4.02
C PHE A 578 9.80 15.10 -5.01
N LEU A 579 8.64 15.54 -4.52
CA LEU A 579 7.57 16.14 -5.31
C LEU A 579 7.39 17.59 -4.93
N VAL A 580 7.41 18.46 -5.91
CA VAL A 580 7.01 19.86 -5.74
C VAL A 580 5.51 19.93 -5.93
N THR A 581 4.75 20.21 -4.89
CA THR A 581 3.28 20.21 -4.93
C THR A 581 2.70 21.08 -3.82
N GLY A 582 1.38 21.28 -3.80
CA GLY A 582 0.68 22.01 -2.77
C GLY A 582 0.68 23.52 -2.96
N ASP A 583 0.13 24.24 -1.99
CA ASP A 583 -0.13 25.67 -2.03
C ASP A 583 1.16 26.50 -2.22
N PRO A 584 1.32 27.21 -3.34
CA PRO A 584 2.50 28.05 -3.59
C PRO A 584 2.61 29.27 -2.67
N ALA A 585 1.56 29.62 -1.94
CA ALA A 585 1.55 30.71 -0.95
C ALA A 585 1.93 30.23 0.46
N ARG A 586 2.31 28.96 0.63
CA ARG A 586 2.67 28.35 1.91
C ARG A 586 4.03 27.68 1.84
N ASN A 587 4.84 27.90 2.85
CA ASN A 587 6.12 27.24 3.02
C ASN A 587 5.94 25.96 3.85
N LYS A 588 5.63 24.84 3.20
CA LYS A 588 5.36 23.55 3.86
C LYS A 588 6.21 22.43 3.29
N GLU A 589 6.49 21.47 4.14
CA GLU A 589 7.09 20.19 3.80
C GLU A 589 6.37 19.06 4.55
N LEU A 590 6.30 17.89 3.94
CA LEU A 590 5.81 16.68 4.55
C LEU A 590 6.66 15.48 4.12
N CYS A 591 7.31 14.82 5.07
CA CYS A 591 7.97 13.55 4.86
C CYS A 591 6.98 12.39 5.06
N LEU A 592 6.87 11.51 4.08
CA LEU A 592 6.05 10.30 4.11
C LEU A 592 6.95 9.06 4.08
N PRO A 593 7.31 8.48 5.23
CA PRO A 593 7.98 7.19 5.23
C PRO A 593 7.02 6.10 4.75
N GLY A 594 7.51 5.20 3.89
CA GLY A 594 6.62 4.24 3.27
C GLY A 594 7.27 3.12 2.45
N GLY A 595 6.51 2.62 1.50
CA GLY A 595 6.92 1.62 0.53
C GLY A 595 7.51 2.23 -0.73
N GLY A 596 8.18 1.39 -1.53
CA GLY A 596 8.71 1.81 -2.82
C GLY A 596 7.62 2.23 -3.79
N SER A 597 7.99 3.07 -4.76
CA SER A 597 7.08 3.56 -5.78
C SER A 597 7.04 2.68 -7.03
N ALA A 598 5.97 2.81 -7.79
CA ALA A 598 5.82 2.30 -9.14
C ALA A 598 5.29 3.41 -10.04
N THR A 599 5.76 3.45 -11.30
CA THR A 599 5.33 4.45 -12.28
C THR A 599 4.92 3.77 -13.57
N ALA A 600 3.83 4.23 -14.16
CA ALA A 600 3.35 3.78 -15.46
C ALA A 600 3.01 4.98 -16.36
N LYS A 601 3.25 4.82 -17.66
CA LYS A 601 2.84 5.80 -18.67
C LYS A 601 1.32 5.74 -18.84
N ILE A 602 0.69 6.91 -18.95
CA ILE A 602 -0.71 7.04 -19.33
C ILE A 602 -0.76 7.01 -20.86
N VAL A 603 -1.34 5.93 -21.39
CA VAL A 603 -1.47 5.72 -22.83
C VAL A 603 -2.85 6.21 -23.27
N LEU A 604 -2.87 7.20 -24.15
CA LEU A 604 -4.11 7.80 -24.64
C LEU A 604 -4.59 7.08 -25.92
N PRO A 605 -5.90 6.98 -26.15
CA PRO A 605 -6.43 6.46 -27.42
C PRO A 605 -6.12 7.43 -28.58
N GLU A 606 -6.06 6.89 -29.78
CA GLU A 606 -5.81 7.69 -31.00
C GLU A 606 -6.77 8.88 -31.14
N LYS A 607 -8.04 8.68 -30.80
CA LYS A 607 -9.10 9.70 -30.87
C LYS A 607 -9.19 10.60 -29.62
N TRP A 608 -8.18 10.62 -28.77
CA TRP A 608 -8.21 11.37 -27.51
C TRP A 608 -8.71 12.81 -27.68
N ASN A 609 -8.11 13.57 -28.58
CA ASN A 609 -8.43 14.99 -28.76
C ASN A 609 -9.87 15.20 -29.28
N GLU A 610 -10.39 14.27 -30.10
CA GLU A 610 -11.78 14.32 -30.58
C GLU A 610 -12.75 14.08 -29.42
N LEU A 611 -12.53 13.03 -28.64
CA LEU A 611 -13.33 12.68 -27.47
C LEU A 611 -13.31 13.80 -26.44
N MET A 612 -12.13 14.40 -26.19
CA MET A 612 -12.00 15.49 -25.23
C MET A 612 -12.71 16.76 -25.70
N LYS A 613 -12.68 17.04 -27.01
CA LYS A 613 -13.43 18.16 -27.60
C LYS A 613 -14.95 18.00 -27.41
N GLU A 614 -15.49 16.79 -27.57
CA GLU A 614 -16.90 16.49 -27.30
C GLU A 614 -17.28 16.75 -25.83
N ARG A 615 -16.33 16.62 -24.91
CA ARG A 615 -16.49 16.90 -23.48
C ARG A 615 -16.19 18.37 -23.12
N GLY A 616 -15.88 19.22 -24.09
CA GLY A 616 -15.62 20.65 -23.89
C GLY A 616 -14.21 20.99 -23.46
N TYR A 617 -13.24 20.08 -23.59
CA TYR A 617 -11.83 20.35 -23.32
C TYR A 617 -11.10 20.82 -24.58
N GLY A 618 -10.05 21.64 -24.38
CA GLY A 618 -9.10 21.99 -25.43
C GLY A 618 -8.18 20.81 -25.80
N PRO A 619 -7.44 20.91 -26.92
CA PRO A 619 -6.50 19.86 -27.34
C PRO A 619 -5.37 19.69 -26.31
N LEU A 620 -4.84 18.47 -26.19
CA LEU A 620 -3.80 18.13 -25.22
C LEU A 620 -2.55 19.04 -25.32
N SER A 621 -2.22 19.48 -26.54
CA SER A 621 -1.08 20.38 -26.81
C SER A 621 -1.14 21.72 -26.08
N ASP A 622 -2.34 22.20 -25.74
CA ASP A 622 -2.52 23.48 -25.02
C ASP A 622 -2.02 23.37 -23.56
N PHE A 623 -1.90 22.15 -23.08
CA PHE A 623 -1.46 21.81 -21.72
C PHE A 623 0.00 21.36 -21.66
N PHE A 624 0.74 21.46 -22.78
CA PHE A 624 2.17 21.14 -22.82
C PHE A 624 2.98 22.22 -22.12
N ILE A 625 3.96 21.77 -21.34
CA ILE A 625 4.98 22.67 -20.81
C ILE A 625 5.95 22.98 -21.93
N LYS A 626 6.14 24.29 -22.18
CA LYS A 626 7.15 24.79 -23.14
C LYS A 626 8.53 24.58 -22.55
N SER A 627 9.48 24.16 -23.37
CA SER A 627 10.85 23.83 -22.94
C SER A 627 11.63 25.01 -22.32
N GLU A 628 11.20 26.23 -22.55
CA GLU A 628 11.78 27.44 -21.97
C GLU A 628 10.97 27.92 -20.76
N VAL A 629 11.05 27.20 -19.64
CA VAL A 629 10.58 27.72 -18.36
C VAL A 629 11.64 28.68 -17.84
N GLN A 630 11.32 29.97 -17.79
CA GLN A 630 12.25 30.98 -17.25
C GLN A 630 12.51 30.73 -15.78
N PRO A 631 13.79 30.74 -15.31
CA PRO A 631 14.10 30.60 -13.90
C PRO A 631 13.39 31.68 -13.06
N ASP A 632 12.93 31.33 -11.90
CA ASP A 632 12.33 32.29 -10.98
C ASP A 632 13.33 33.40 -10.61
N ILE A 633 12.88 34.65 -10.62
CA ILE A 633 13.66 35.76 -10.11
C ILE A 633 13.89 35.55 -8.60
N PRO A 634 15.15 35.61 -8.12
CA PRO A 634 15.42 35.45 -6.70
C PRO A 634 14.58 36.44 -5.89
N ARG A 635 13.90 35.98 -4.86
CA ARG A 635 13.24 36.90 -3.91
C ARG A 635 14.26 37.89 -3.38
N PRO A 636 13.95 39.19 -3.28
CA PRO A 636 14.79 40.09 -2.53
C PRO A 636 14.96 39.50 -1.12
N LYS A 637 16.20 39.41 -0.64
CA LYS A 637 16.51 38.93 0.72
C LYS A 637 15.66 39.76 1.69
N VAL A 638 14.56 39.21 2.14
CA VAL A 638 13.79 39.82 3.24
C VAL A 638 14.70 39.72 4.44
N ARG A 639 15.21 40.86 4.92
CA ARG A 639 15.90 40.95 6.21
C ARG A 639 15.00 40.24 7.21
N GLY A 640 15.59 39.31 7.93
CA GLY A 640 14.92 38.36 8.79
C GLY A 640 13.67 38.92 9.46
N TYR A 641 12.60 38.22 9.33
CA TYR A 641 11.32 38.53 9.99
C TYR A 641 11.53 38.42 11.51
N SER A 642 12.10 39.44 12.10
CA SER A 642 11.97 39.64 13.54
C SER A 642 10.52 40.01 13.76
N ARG A 643 9.69 39.08 14.24
CA ARG A 643 8.37 39.43 14.76
C ARG A 643 8.56 40.56 15.77
N PRO A 644 8.09 41.80 15.50
CA PRO A 644 8.07 42.82 16.54
C PRO A 644 7.14 42.29 17.62
N GLY A 645 7.63 42.11 18.83
CA GLY A 645 6.78 41.94 19.99
C GLY A 645 6.66 40.59 20.65
N THR A 646 7.43 39.53 20.27
CA THR A 646 7.27 38.22 20.93
C THR A 646 8.03 38.04 22.24
N ARG A 647 8.80 39.01 22.71
CA ARG A 647 9.42 38.95 24.04
C ARG A 647 8.59 39.55 25.18
N GLY A 648 7.47 40.25 24.87
CA GLY A 648 6.65 40.93 25.88
C GLY A 648 5.38 40.18 26.32
N ASP A 649 4.79 39.39 25.44
CA ASP A 649 3.41 38.90 25.67
C ASP A 649 3.28 37.55 26.39
N PHE A 650 4.34 36.75 26.45
CA PHE A 650 4.31 35.49 27.23
C PHE A 650 4.48 35.69 28.74
N GLY A 651 4.96 36.85 29.21
CA GLY A 651 5.07 37.20 30.62
C GLY A 651 3.71 37.45 31.28
N GLY A 652 2.74 38.02 30.54
CA GLY A 652 1.43 38.37 31.06
C GLY A 652 0.46 37.21 31.27
N MET A 653 0.68 36.06 30.65
CA MET A 653 -0.18 34.88 30.82
C MET A 653 0.21 34.00 32.03
N ARG A 654 1.40 34.15 32.58
CA ARG A 654 1.81 33.39 33.77
C ARG A 654 1.25 33.94 35.09
N GLU A 655 0.88 35.22 35.16
CA GLU A 655 0.37 35.80 36.42
C GLU A 655 -1.14 35.60 36.64
N ARG A 656 -1.92 35.16 35.66
CA ARG A 656 -3.37 34.99 35.81
C ARG A 656 -3.84 33.55 36.17
N ARG A 657 -2.94 32.61 36.36
CA ARG A 657 -3.28 31.29 36.93
C ARG A 657 -2.66 31.10 38.30
N GLY A 658 -2.99 31.98 39.24
CA GLY A 658 -2.84 31.74 40.65
C GLY A 658 -3.77 30.63 41.09
N PHE A 659 -3.30 29.42 41.23
CA PHE A 659 -3.98 28.34 41.92
C PHE A 659 -4.13 28.76 43.38
N ARG A 660 -5.34 29.17 43.79
CA ARG A 660 -5.71 29.24 45.21
C ARG A 660 -5.65 27.82 45.78
N ARG A 661 -4.59 27.51 46.51
CA ARG A 661 -4.61 26.39 47.46
C ARG A 661 -5.68 26.73 48.51
N ARG A 662 -6.75 25.98 48.55
CA ARG A 662 -7.61 25.91 49.74
C ARG A 662 -6.85 25.07 50.77
N ASN A 663 -6.45 25.71 51.86
CA ASN A 663 -6.13 25.01 53.11
C ASN A 663 -7.44 24.42 53.59
N GLN A 664 -7.43 23.12 53.82
CA GLN A 664 -8.40 22.48 54.71
C GLN A 664 -7.74 22.36 56.08
N GLU A 665 -8.35 22.95 57.05
CA GLU A 665 -8.36 22.49 58.42
C GLU A 665 -9.27 21.29 58.54
#